data_af2310ba5bd1973843fed77ffc8c3567
#
_entry.id   af2310ba5bd1973843fed77ffc8c3567
#
_cell.length_a   1.000
_cell.length_b   1.000
_cell.length_c   1.000
_cell.angle_alpha   90.00
_cell.angle_beta   90.00
_cell.angle_gamma   90.00
#
_symmetry.space_group_name_H-M   'P 1'
#
loop_
_entity.id
_entity.type
_entity.pdbx_description
1 polymer ?
#
loop_
_entity_poly.entity_id
_entity_poly.type
_entity_poly.pdbx_seq_one_letter_code
_entity_poly.pdbx_strand_id
1 'polypeptide(L)'
;MLRTRTIAGAIAAALLISSPAFAAKSQFDSVVVFGDSLSDAGNISLATNPAIQPPLEFTTNPGAVTVQNVAGHYGYSLTASLAGGSDYAWGGAGVLTNSPGTPAAVPTITTQVNAYLAAGKFDSKALYSIWGGANDIFYAATAAGAGATAQQLIQQNVQLQIAQLQNAGVPAAQIAALTPQITQAVTAAVTQQVLAAAGVTGFQTAAQAQASVAAAAQQEVKLIGQMQQAGAKNILVFNLPNVGLTPSALEQGASAAASLTGLSLIFNGTLSAGLAQMGKGIVPVDTYSLLNEVIANPGAYGFTNVTNEACGVGSSSVACGPAGSGLPYTYAAGANQTYLFADGVHPTTAADVMLGQYVISILSAPGYASLLAEAPLASIQAQNRAIRNQMLADVQGSDTRVFANVDYGDQRFDASSGSPRTSSDNVNLTFGADVRFNDNWSGGVAMNIGQHNADYAGGGGYKLQDVSGLGYLTWYQGGAYVGGYVDFGQDNFSDIERKIQLGSMLRSETAKADGNHVGGGINGGYWFDVGTLRTGPFANFEWQTVKVNSYNESGSDSTAMWFGSQQRDSQISTLGWRLEGHWQAGNTMLSPYAELAYNYDSKADPRAVTAGLNGMPGSFELVGFTPDKTWGTGDIGLSAQFNKAFSGWVGYSGRFGDNSQKYNSVNLGMKYAF
;
A
#
# COMPACT_ATOMS: atom_id res chain seq x y z
N MET A 1 -37.79 -35.85 -36.45
CA MET A 1 -37.76 -34.78 -35.44
C MET A 1 -37.51 -35.38 -34.07
N LEU A 2 -36.34 -35.86 -33.77
CA LEU A 2 -35.90 -36.26 -32.42
C LEU A 2 -34.43 -36.68 -32.48
N ARG A 3 -33.49 -35.73 -32.50
CA ARG A 3 -32.05 -35.98 -32.25
C ARG A 3 -31.20 -34.71 -32.10
N THR A 4 -31.82 -33.53 -31.91
CA THR A 4 -31.10 -32.25 -31.77
C THR A 4 -31.19 -31.61 -30.37
N ARG A 5 -31.70 -32.33 -29.34
CA ARG A 5 -31.86 -31.82 -27.98
C ARG A 5 -30.84 -32.35 -26.96
N THR A 6 -29.91 -33.21 -27.32
CA THR A 6 -28.99 -33.88 -26.38
C THR A 6 -27.58 -33.27 -26.37
N ILE A 7 -27.22 -32.36 -27.27
CA ILE A 7 -25.90 -31.72 -27.32
C ILE A 7 -25.88 -30.36 -26.58
N ALA A 8 -27.02 -29.69 -26.47
CA ALA A 8 -27.13 -28.45 -25.75
C ALA A 8 -27.13 -28.60 -24.21
N GLY A 9 -27.42 -29.80 -23.69
CA GLY A 9 -27.46 -30.11 -22.27
C GLY A 9 -26.10 -30.41 -21.63
N ALA A 10 -25.10 -30.82 -22.42
CA ALA A 10 -23.78 -31.19 -21.92
C ALA A 10 -22.83 -30.00 -21.76
N ILE A 11 -23.09 -28.89 -22.44
CA ILE A 11 -22.28 -27.67 -22.33
C ILE A 11 -22.74 -26.78 -21.16
N ALA A 12 -24.01 -26.86 -20.76
CA ALA A 12 -24.55 -26.12 -19.62
C ALA A 12 -24.22 -26.72 -18.25
N ALA A 13 -23.83 -28.01 -18.18
CA ALA A 13 -23.50 -28.69 -16.91
C ALA A 13 -22.01 -28.53 -16.47
N ALA A 14 -21.14 -28.02 -17.33
CA ALA A 14 -19.72 -27.80 -17.02
C ALA A 14 -19.42 -26.44 -16.39
N LEU A 15 -20.42 -25.57 -16.18
CA LEU A 15 -20.27 -24.20 -15.69
C LEU A 15 -20.67 -23.96 -14.24
N LEU A 16 -20.95 -25.02 -13.47
CA LEU A 16 -21.32 -24.91 -12.04
C LEU A 16 -20.38 -25.71 -11.13
N ILE A 17 -19.10 -25.69 -11.38
CA ILE A 17 -18.13 -25.96 -10.32
C ILE A 17 -17.80 -24.60 -9.71
N SER A 18 -18.58 -24.20 -8.69
CA SER A 18 -18.17 -23.16 -7.77
C SER A 18 -16.88 -23.62 -7.10
N SER A 19 -15.74 -23.16 -7.61
CA SER A 19 -14.49 -23.27 -6.87
C SER A 19 -14.70 -22.65 -5.49
N PRO A 20 -14.32 -23.33 -4.39
CA PRO A 20 -14.30 -22.67 -3.10
C PRO A 20 -13.44 -21.42 -3.27
N ALA A 21 -13.97 -20.27 -2.89
CA ALA A 21 -13.18 -19.06 -2.76
C ALA A 21 -12.11 -19.38 -1.71
N PHE A 22 -10.91 -19.75 -2.15
CA PHE A 22 -9.75 -19.72 -1.27
C PHE A 22 -9.60 -18.26 -0.86
N ALA A 23 -9.75 -17.99 0.43
CA ALA A 23 -9.38 -16.69 0.99
C ALA A 23 -7.96 -16.41 0.49
N ALA A 24 -7.78 -15.31 -0.22
CA ALA A 24 -6.45 -14.92 -0.70
C ALA A 24 -5.50 -14.91 0.51
N LYS A 25 -4.36 -15.59 0.39
CA LYS A 25 -3.38 -15.66 1.48
C LYS A 25 -2.97 -14.23 1.83
N SER A 26 -3.02 -13.87 3.12
CA SER A 26 -2.60 -12.54 3.58
C SER A 26 -1.19 -12.23 3.09
N GLN A 27 -0.93 -10.94 2.80
CA GLN A 27 0.39 -10.44 2.41
C GLN A 27 1.43 -10.61 3.51
N PHE A 28 0.98 -10.65 4.78
CA PHE A 28 1.80 -10.87 5.96
C PHE A 28 1.39 -12.19 6.63
N ASP A 29 2.31 -12.82 7.34
CA ASP A 29 2.05 -14.06 8.09
C ASP A 29 1.62 -13.78 9.55
N SER A 30 1.88 -12.57 10.08
CA SER A 30 1.47 -12.10 11.41
C SER A 30 1.63 -10.58 11.54
N VAL A 31 1.08 -10.03 12.63
CA VAL A 31 1.26 -8.62 13.03
C VAL A 31 1.83 -8.59 14.44
N VAL A 32 2.91 -7.81 14.67
CA VAL A 32 3.59 -7.66 15.96
C VAL A 32 3.75 -6.18 16.26
N VAL A 33 3.37 -5.75 17.46
CA VAL A 33 3.25 -4.34 17.80
C VAL A 33 4.08 -4.00 19.05
N PHE A 34 4.83 -2.89 18.96
CA PHE A 34 5.54 -2.24 20.06
C PHE A 34 5.10 -0.78 20.11
N GLY A 35 4.87 -0.26 21.31
CA GLY A 35 4.42 1.11 21.42
C GLY A 35 3.90 1.49 22.80
N ASP A 36 3.11 2.54 22.78
CA ASP A 36 2.46 3.11 23.95
C ASP A 36 0.92 2.91 23.91
N SER A 37 0.17 3.81 24.56
CA SER A 37 -1.29 3.76 24.63
C SER A 37 -1.99 3.81 23.27
N LEU A 38 -1.38 4.44 22.25
CA LEU A 38 -1.96 4.52 20.89
C LEU A 38 -1.98 3.15 20.16
N SER A 39 -1.30 2.17 20.73
CA SER A 39 -1.18 0.82 20.18
C SER A 39 -1.58 -0.29 21.17
N ASP A 40 -1.82 0.02 22.44
CA ASP A 40 -2.10 -0.96 23.51
C ASP A 40 -3.47 -1.65 23.35
N ALA A 41 -3.46 -2.89 22.89
CA ALA A 41 -4.64 -3.74 22.72
C ALA A 41 -5.10 -4.39 24.04
N GLY A 42 -4.90 -3.71 25.18
CA GLY A 42 -5.43 -4.06 26.47
C GLY A 42 -4.42 -4.55 27.53
N ASN A 43 -3.10 -4.39 27.33
CA ASN A 43 -2.10 -4.75 28.32
C ASN A 43 -2.30 -3.98 29.65
N ILE A 44 -2.53 -2.68 29.61
CA ILE A 44 -2.83 -1.87 30.80
C ILE A 44 -4.13 -2.32 31.45
N SER A 45 -5.18 -2.57 30.67
CA SER A 45 -6.47 -3.04 31.19
C SER A 45 -6.33 -4.37 31.94
N LEU A 46 -5.63 -5.33 31.35
CA LEU A 46 -5.37 -6.64 31.96
C LEU A 46 -4.49 -6.54 33.23
N ALA A 47 -3.49 -5.65 33.22
CA ALA A 47 -2.61 -5.45 34.34
C ALA A 47 -3.31 -4.78 35.57
N THR A 48 -4.26 -3.88 35.29
CA THR A 48 -4.95 -3.10 36.34
C THR A 48 -6.28 -3.72 36.76
N ASN A 49 -7.01 -4.33 35.85
CA ASN A 49 -8.32 -4.97 36.11
C ASN A 49 -8.57 -6.16 35.20
N PRO A 50 -7.98 -7.33 35.45
CA PRO A 50 -8.11 -8.52 34.59
C PRO A 50 -9.54 -9.10 34.51
N ALA A 51 -10.45 -8.65 35.38
CA ALA A 51 -11.85 -9.10 35.39
C ALA A 51 -12.68 -8.45 34.26
N ILE A 52 -12.23 -7.34 33.71
CA ILE A 52 -12.93 -6.68 32.60
C ILE A 52 -12.60 -7.44 31.29
N GLN A 53 -13.65 -7.95 30.64
CA GLN A 53 -13.55 -8.68 29.37
C GLN A 53 -14.63 -8.18 28.40
N PRO A 54 -14.28 -7.86 27.16
CA PRO A 54 -12.90 -7.76 26.62
C PRO A 54 -12.09 -6.67 27.34
N PRO A 55 -10.74 -6.73 27.29
CA PRO A 55 -9.89 -5.68 27.83
C PRO A 55 -10.24 -4.32 27.22
N LEU A 56 -10.12 -3.27 28.00
CA LEU A 56 -10.37 -1.90 27.54
C LEU A 56 -9.10 -1.33 26.91
N GLU A 57 -9.30 -0.40 25.97
CA GLU A 57 -8.24 0.22 25.18
C GLU A 57 -8.28 1.74 25.28
N PHE A 58 -7.22 2.42 24.87
CA PHE A 58 -7.12 3.88 24.93
C PHE A 58 -7.86 4.55 23.75
N THR A 59 -9.16 4.29 23.65
CA THR A 59 -10.10 4.86 22.69
C THR A 59 -11.50 4.97 23.33
N THR A 60 -12.51 5.33 22.58
CA THR A 60 -13.93 5.24 23.05
C THR A 60 -14.39 3.79 23.04
N ASN A 61 -14.35 3.10 24.20
CA ASN A 61 -14.72 1.69 24.31
C ASN A 61 -16.22 1.42 24.08
N PRO A 62 -16.60 0.25 23.50
CA PRO A 62 -15.75 -0.78 22.96
C PRO A 62 -15.26 -0.40 21.54
N GLY A 63 -14.03 0.05 21.40
CA GLY A 63 -13.41 0.41 20.15
C GLY A 63 -12.06 -0.29 20.01
N ALA A 64 -11.55 -0.39 18.80
CA ALA A 64 -10.23 -0.95 18.50
C ALA A 64 -9.24 0.17 18.24
N VAL A 65 -8.02 0.06 18.76
CA VAL A 65 -6.92 0.97 18.42
C VAL A 65 -6.46 0.75 16.97
N THR A 66 -5.76 1.72 16.41
CA THR A 66 -5.34 1.77 15.00
C THR A 66 -4.69 0.48 14.51
N VAL A 67 -3.75 -0.08 15.24
CA VAL A 67 -3.00 -1.30 14.84
C VAL A 67 -3.88 -2.55 14.79
N GLN A 68 -4.94 -2.61 15.58
CA GLN A 68 -5.93 -3.70 15.51
C GLN A 68 -6.81 -3.57 14.25
N ASN A 69 -7.19 -2.34 13.86
CA ASN A 69 -7.91 -2.10 12.60
C ASN A 69 -7.04 -2.54 11.39
N VAL A 70 -5.74 -2.26 11.42
CA VAL A 70 -4.78 -2.72 10.40
C VAL A 70 -4.67 -4.24 10.41
N ALA A 71 -4.45 -4.86 11.57
CA ALA A 71 -4.35 -6.31 11.71
C ALA A 71 -5.62 -7.01 11.21
N GLY A 72 -6.80 -6.50 11.59
CA GLY A 72 -8.11 -7.02 11.16
C GLY A 72 -8.30 -6.98 9.65
N HIS A 73 -7.82 -5.94 8.96
CA HIS A 73 -7.83 -5.87 7.50
C HIS A 73 -7.07 -7.03 6.84
N TYR A 74 -5.97 -7.46 7.44
CA TYR A 74 -5.18 -8.61 6.96
C TYR A 74 -5.63 -9.96 7.52
N GLY A 75 -6.76 -10.00 8.25
CA GLY A 75 -7.36 -11.22 8.78
C GLY A 75 -6.75 -11.71 10.10
N TYR A 76 -6.04 -10.86 10.83
CA TYR A 76 -5.43 -11.18 12.13
C TYR A 76 -6.21 -10.54 13.29
N SER A 77 -6.37 -11.30 14.36
CA SER A 77 -6.83 -10.78 15.65
C SER A 77 -5.61 -10.40 16.48
N LEU A 78 -5.38 -9.10 16.64
CA LEU A 78 -4.29 -8.57 17.47
C LEU A 78 -4.78 -8.42 18.89
N THR A 79 -4.13 -9.10 19.84
CA THR A 79 -4.46 -9.08 21.27
C THR A 79 -3.23 -8.80 22.12
N ALA A 80 -3.46 -8.33 23.34
CA ALA A 80 -2.43 -7.99 24.31
C ALA A 80 -1.47 -9.16 24.60
N SER A 81 -0.18 -8.88 24.77
CA SER A 81 0.86 -9.88 25.09
C SER A 81 0.61 -10.55 26.45
N LEU A 82 -0.01 -9.87 27.41
CA LEU A 82 -0.45 -10.47 28.66
C LEU A 82 -1.52 -11.54 28.50
N ALA A 83 -2.28 -11.49 27.39
CA ALA A 83 -3.22 -12.55 27.00
C ALA A 83 -2.60 -13.59 26.05
N GLY A 84 -1.29 -13.56 25.85
CA GLY A 84 -0.57 -14.45 24.93
C GLY A 84 -0.60 -13.99 23.47
N GLY A 85 -1.01 -12.75 23.19
CA GLY A 85 -1.01 -12.14 21.86
C GLY A 85 0.34 -11.54 21.45
N SER A 86 0.32 -10.83 20.35
CA SER A 86 1.50 -10.22 19.70
C SER A 86 1.57 -8.70 19.84
N ASP A 87 0.69 -8.11 20.64
CA ASP A 87 0.77 -6.70 20.99
C ASP A 87 1.55 -6.53 22.31
N TYR A 88 2.74 -5.96 22.20
CA TYR A 88 3.65 -5.66 23.31
C TYR A 88 3.57 -4.20 23.77
N ALA A 89 2.70 -3.38 23.17
CA ALA A 89 2.51 -1.99 23.53
C ALA A 89 1.87 -1.84 24.91
N TRP A 90 2.25 -0.77 25.65
CA TRP A 90 1.73 -0.51 27.00
C TRP A 90 1.39 0.98 27.14
N GLY A 91 0.23 1.28 27.64
CA GLY A 91 -0.16 2.65 28.00
C GLY A 91 0.86 3.34 28.89
N GLY A 92 1.23 4.59 28.54
CA GLY A 92 2.20 5.38 29.29
C GLY A 92 3.68 5.08 28.98
N ALA A 93 3.97 4.06 28.13
CA ALA A 93 5.35 3.71 27.78
C ALA A 93 6.02 4.79 26.91
N GLY A 94 7.17 5.30 27.33
CA GLY A 94 8.06 6.08 26.49
C GLY A 94 9.06 5.20 25.76
N VAL A 95 9.75 5.77 24.79
CA VAL A 95 10.88 5.07 24.14
C VAL A 95 12.01 4.87 25.16
N LEU A 96 12.38 5.92 25.90
CA LEU A 96 13.37 5.90 26.96
C LEU A 96 12.74 6.13 28.33
N THR A 97 11.72 7.01 28.42
CA THR A 97 11.17 7.47 29.70
C THR A 97 9.66 7.46 29.65
N ASN A 98 9.03 6.70 30.56
CA ASN A 98 7.59 6.62 30.67
C ASN A 98 6.99 7.98 31.07
N SER A 99 5.71 8.22 30.73
CA SER A 99 5.04 9.47 31.12
C SER A 99 4.93 9.59 32.65
N PRO A 100 4.81 10.82 33.21
CA PRO A 100 4.67 11.04 34.65
C PRO A 100 3.50 10.23 35.24
N GLY A 101 3.73 9.61 36.38
CA GLY A 101 2.72 8.80 37.09
C GLY A 101 2.49 7.39 36.52
N THR A 102 3.16 7.01 35.45
CA THR A 102 3.10 5.63 34.94
C THR A 102 3.71 4.64 35.92
N PRO A 103 3.05 3.50 36.23
CA PRO A 103 3.59 2.49 37.11
C PRO A 103 4.97 2.00 36.68
N ALA A 104 5.88 1.78 37.63
CA ALA A 104 7.26 1.35 37.34
C ALA A 104 7.34 -0.03 36.65
N ALA A 105 6.29 -0.83 36.73
CA ALA A 105 6.20 -2.12 36.04
C ALA A 105 5.94 -2.03 34.55
N VAL A 106 5.53 -0.86 34.03
CA VAL A 106 5.29 -0.64 32.59
C VAL A 106 6.62 -0.62 31.84
N PRO A 107 6.85 -1.54 30.90
CA PRO A 107 8.09 -1.60 30.14
C PRO A 107 8.16 -0.43 29.15
N THR A 108 9.29 0.26 29.08
CA THR A 108 9.57 1.21 27.99
C THR A 108 9.58 0.48 26.64
N ILE A 109 9.37 1.19 25.56
CA ILE A 109 9.42 0.62 24.18
C ILE A 109 10.79 -0.02 23.92
N THR A 110 11.87 0.58 24.44
CA THR A 110 13.20 -0.05 24.43
C THR A 110 13.20 -1.42 25.09
N THR A 111 12.53 -1.56 26.22
CA THR A 111 12.42 -2.84 26.94
C THR A 111 11.57 -3.85 26.18
N GLN A 112 10.43 -3.41 25.60
CA GLN A 112 9.54 -4.25 24.78
C GLN A 112 10.31 -4.87 23.60
N VAL A 113 10.97 -4.05 22.80
CA VAL A 113 11.73 -4.48 21.60
C VAL A 113 12.91 -5.37 22.01
N ASN A 114 13.69 -5.00 23.04
CA ASN A 114 14.83 -5.80 23.48
C ASN A 114 14.42 -7.17 24.02
N ALA A 115 13.30 -7.27 24.73
CA ALA A 115 12.76 -8.55 25.18
C ALA A 115 12.36 -9.45 23.98
N TYR A 116 11.74 -8.87 22.97
CA TYR A 116 11.38 -9.59 21.76
C TYR A 116 12.62 -10.03 20.94
N LEU A 117 13.64 -9.15 20.84
CA LEU A 117 14.94 -9.48 20.22
C LEU A 117 15.61 -10.66 20.94
N ALA A 118 15.64 -10.63 22.28
CA ALA A 118 16.21 -11.71 23.08
C ALA A 118 15.49 -13.05 22.90
N ALA A 119 14.18 -13.01 22.60
CA ALA A 119 13.39 -14.20 22.34
C ALA A 119 13.63 -14.80 20.93
N GLY A 120 14.33 -14.09 20.01
CA GLY A 120 14.70 -14.57 18.67
C GLY A 120 13.52 -14.87 17.75
N LYS A 121 12.40 -14.15 17.90
CA LYS A 121 11.13 -14.46 17.22
C LYS A 121 10.87 -13.66 15.94
N PHE A 122 11.85 -12.95 15.39
CA PHE A 122 11.64 -12.16 14.18
C PHE A 122 11.36 -13.02 12.94
N ASP A 123 10.29 -12.67 12.24
CA ASP A 123 9.88 -13.26 10.98
C ASP A 123 9.93 -12.19 9.87
N SER A 124 10.58 -12.49 8.77
CA SER A 124 10.72 -11.59 7.62
C SER A 124 9.40 -11.32 6.88
N LYS A 125 8.37 -12.10 7.14
CA LYS A 125 7.03 -11.96 6.55
C LYS A 125 6.02 -11.32 7.50
N ALA A 126 6.38 -11.08 8.76
CA ALA A 126 5.52 -10.36 9.68
C ALA A 126 5.46 -8.86 9.34
N LEU A 127 4.34 -8.23 9.67
CA LEU A 127 4.20 -6.78 9.75
C LEU A 127 4.50 -6.36 11.19
N TYR A 128 5.56 -5.58 11.36
CA TYR A 128 5.91 -4.99 12.66
C TYR A 128 5.39 -3.56 12.72
N SER A 129 5.04 -3.11 13.92
CA SER A 129 4.67 -1.72 14.19
C SER A 129 5.51 -1.20 15.37
N ILE A 130 6.05 -0.01 15.23
CA ILE A 130 6.66 0.74 16.32
C ILE A 130 6.13 2.17 16.30
N TRP A 131 5.59 2.61 17.44
CA TRP A 131 5.04 3.95 17.62
C TRP A 131 5.30 4.40 19.04
N GLY A 132 6.11 5.43 19.22
CA GLY A 132 6.48 5.94 20.52
C GLY A 132 6.99 7.36 20.52
N GLY A 133 7.34 7.86 21.74
CA GLY A 133 7.94 9.16 21.93
C GLY A 133 7.01 10.23 22.50
N ALA A 134 5.67 10.08 22.41
CA ALA A 134 4.73 11.02 23.01
C ALA A 134 4.91 11.09 24.55
N ASN A 135 5.12 9.95 25.19
CA ASN A 135 5.34 9.88 26.64
C ASN A 135 6.68 10.46 27.07
N ASP A 136 7.73 10.36 26.25
CA ASP A 136 9.00 11.07 26.46
C ASP A 136 8.81 12.59 26.40
N ILE A 137 7.96 13.08 25.45
CA ILE A 137 7.59 14.50 25.37
C ILE A 137 6.84 14.95 26.63
N PHE A 138 5.83 14.17 27.08
CA PHE A 138 5.08 14.50 28.28
C PHE A 138 5.98 14.53 29.52
N TYR A 139 6.89 13.57 29.66
CA TYR A 139 7.86 13.60 30.76
C TYR A 139 8.76 14.84 30.68
N ALA A 140 9.36 15.13 29.54
CA ALA A 140 10.28 16.24 29.33
C ALA A 140 9.60 17.60 29.57
N ALA A 141 8.40 17.80 29.03
CA ALA A 141 7.61 19.02 29.23
C ALA A 141 7.22 19.22 30.71
N THR A 142 6.76 18.14 31.37
CA THR A 142 6.40 18.17 32.80
C THR A 142 7.62 18.49 33.68
N ALA A 143 8.77 17.84 33.41
CA ALA A 143 10.02 18.08 34.14
C ALA A 143 10.54 19.51 33.98
N ALA A 144 10.37 20.11 32.79
CA ALA A 144 10.73 21.50 32.53
C ALA A 144 9.77 22.48 33.23
N GLY A 145 8.48 22.26 33.16
CA GLY A 145 7.46 23.05 33.86
C GLY A 145 7.61 22.98 35.39
N ALA A 146 7.87 21.80 35.93
CA ALA A 146 8.14 21.58 37.35
C ALA A 146 9.41 22.34 37.79
N GLY A 147 10.46 22.35 36.96
CA GLY A 147 11.68 23.13 37.26
C GLY A 147 11.41 24.62 37.37
N ALA A 148 10.64 25.19 36.44
CA ALA A 148 10.25 26.61 36.48
C ALA A 148 9.37 26.92 37.72
N THR A 149 8.41 26.08 38.02
CA THR A 149 7.56 26.22 39.18
C THR A 149 8.37 26.14 40.49
N ALA A 150 9.31 25.18 40.60
CA ALA A 150 10.18 25.07 41.77
C ALA A 150 11.02 26.33 41.98
N GLN A 151 11.63 26.89 40.91
CA GLN A 151 12.41 28.14 40.99
C GLN A 151 11.57 29.28 41.55
N GLN A 152 10.34 29.45 41.06
CA GLN A 152 9.42 30.49 41.51
C GLN A 152 9.06 30.32 43.00
N LEU A 153 8.69 29.11 43.39
CA LEU A 153 8.32 28.77 44.79
C LEU A 153 9.50 28.94 45.74
N ILE A 154 10.72 28.57 45.36
CA ILE A 154 11.94 28.77 46.15
C ILE A 154 12.15 30.27 46.39
N GLN A 155 12.11 31.12 45.37
CA GLN A 155 12.25 32.56 45.51
C GLN A 155 11.19 33.15 46.46
N GLN A 156 9.92 32.78 46.27
CA GLN A 156 8.83 33.27 47.11
C GLN A 156 8.99 32.83 48.58
N ASN A 157 9.27 31.55 48.83
CA ASN A 157 9.40 31.04 50.18
C ASN A 157 10.63 31.59 50.91
N VAL A 158 11.77 31.77 50.24
CA VAL A 158 12.95 32.41 50.80
C VAL A 158 12.63 33.85 51.18
N GLN A 159 11.95 34.61 50.32
CA GLN A 159 11.55 36.00 50.64
C GLN A 159 10.59 36.05 51.83
N LEU A 160 9.61 35.15 51.87
CA LEU A 160 8.67 35.07 53.00
C LEU A 160 9.39 34.78 54.30
N GLN A 161 10.36 33.86 54.39
CA GLN A 161 11.12 33.56 55.59
C GLN A 161 12.02 34.75 56.01
N ILE A 162 12.64 35.43 55.02
CA ILE A 162 13.40 36.66 55.29
C ILE A 162 12.48 37.75 55.91
N ALA A 163 11.31 37.97 55.33
CA ALA A 163 10.34 38.95 55.86
C ALA A 163 9.85 38.60 57.26
N GLN A 164 9.65 37.34 57.58
CA GLN A 164 9.30 36.87 58.91
C GLN A 164 10.41 37.20 59.92
N LEU A 165 11.67 36.98 59.58
CA LEU A 165 12.80 37.35 60.44
C LEU A 165 12.93 38.87 60.66
N GLN A 166 12.68 39.67 59.61
CA GLN A 166 12.63 41.13 59.70
C GLN A 166 11.53 41.61 60.65
N ASN A 167 10.34 41.06 60.50
CA ASN A 167 9.20 41.34 61.36
C ASN A 167 9.41 40.92 62.83
N ALA A 168 10.23 39.88 63.06
CA ALA A 168 10.66 39.44 64.38
C ALA A 168 11.80 40.29 64.98
N GLY A 169 12.22 41.33 64.29
CA GLY A 169 13.29 42.25 64.74
C GLY A 169 14.72 41.69 64.68
N VAL A 170 14.97 40.67 63.86
CA VAL A 170 16.31 40.10 63.69
C VAL A 170 17.19 41.11 62.91
N PRO A 171 18.43 41.43 63.40
CA PRO A 171 19.31 42.37 62.73
C PRO A 171 19.65 41.95 61.28
N ALA A 172 19.71 42.92 60.35
CA ALA A 172 19.97 42.69 58.92
C ALA A 172 21.26 41.87 58.66
N ALA A 173 22.33 42.10 59.43
CA ALA A 173 23.57 41.34 59.30
C ALA A 173 23.40 39.85 59.67
N GLN A 174 22.55 39.55 60.65
CA GLN A 174 22.25 38.18 61.05
C GLN A 174 21.33 37.50 60.02
N ILE A 175 20.36 38.23 59.45
CA ILE A 175 19.52 37.70 58.33
C ILE A 175 20.40 37.38 57.13
N ALA A 176 21.33 38.25 56.75
CA ALA A 176 22.28 38.01 55.66
C ALA A 176 23.12 36.74 55.87
N ALA A 177 23.56 36.50 57.11
CA ALA A 177 24.30 35.27 57.47
C ALA A 177 23.46 33.98 57.43
N LEU A 178 22.15 34.09 57.73
CA LEU A 178 21.19 32.96 57.67
C LEU A 178 20.63 32.67 56.28
N THR A 179 20.63 33.66 55.39
CA THR A 179 20.03 33.54 54.03
C THR A 179 20.51 32.32 53.25
N PRO A 180 21.83 31.94 53.23
CA PRO A 180 22.26 30.74 52.50
C PRO A 180 21.65 29.44 53.09
N GLN A 181 21.53 29.32 54.41
CA GLN A 181 20.94 28.15 55.06
C GLN A 181 19.45 28.08 54.81
N ILE A 182 18.74 29.22 54.89
CA ILE A 182 17.33 29.33 54.55
C ILE A 182 17.11 28.90 53.08
N THR A 183 17.89 29.42 52.18
CA THR A 183 17.80 29.08 50.74
C THR A 183 18.02 27.58 50.51
N GLN A 184 19.01 26.98 51.17
CA GLN A 184 19.29 25.56 51.06
C GLN A 184 18.11 24.68 51.58
N ALA A 185 17.57 25.01 52.76
CA ALA A 185 16.47 24.30 53.37
C ALA A 185 15.18 24.41 52.51
N VAL A 186 14.86 25.63 52.06
CA VAL A 186 13.70 25.88 51.19
C VAL A 186 13.86 25.14 49.87
N THR A 187 15.06 25.20 49.26
CA THR A 187 15.34 24.51 47.99
C THR A 187 15.11 23.02 48.14
N ALA A 188 15.63 22.37 49.20
CA ALA A 188 15.44 20.94 49.41
C ALA A 188 13.95 20.56 49.57
N ALA A 189 13.21 21.30 50.40
CA ALA A 189 11.78 21.04 50.65
C ALA A 189 10.93 21.25 49.38
N VAL A 190 11.09 22.38 48.70
CA VAL A 190 10.35 22.69 47.46
C VAL A 190 10.68 21.69 46.36
N THR A 191 11.98 21.34 46.21
CA THR A 191 12.38 20.33 45.20
C THR A 191 11.65 19.00 45.43
N GLN A 192 11.69 18.46 46.63
CA GLN A 192 11.02 17.20 46.94
C GLN A 192 9.50 17.28 46.71
N GLN A 193 8.88 18.37 47.15
CA GLN A 193 7.43 18.57 46.99
C GLN A 193 7.03 18.66 45.51
N VAL A 194 7.74 19.45 44.71
CA VAL A 194 7.39 19.68 43.32
C VAL A 194 7.67 18.44 42.46
N LEU A 195 8.78 17.72 42.70
CA LEU A 195 9.07 16.47 41.99
C LEU A 195 7.99 15.40 42.28
N ALA A 196 7.61 15.26 43.55
CA ALA A 196 6.55 14.30 43.92
C ALA A 196 5.20 14.66 43.30
N ALA A 197 4.82 15.95 43.32
CA ALA A 197 3.57 16.43 42.72
C ALA A 197 3.54 16.28 41.20
N ALA A 198 4.67 16.48 40.52
CA ALA A 198 4.80 16.36 39.06
C ALA A 198 4.99 14.89 38.61
N GLY A 199 5.27 13.95 39.49
CA GLY A 199 5.53 12.54 39.15
C GLY A 199 6.81 12.35 38.30
N VAL A 200 7.79 13.25 38.44
CA VAL A 200 9.07 13.18 37.74
C VAL A 200 10.24 12.98 38.71
N THR A 201 11.33 12.41 38.22
CA THR A 201 12.50 12.08 39.04
C THR A 201 13.55 13.21 39.08
N GLY A 202 13.40 14.23 38.27
CA GLY A 202 14.30 15.38 38.20
C GLY A 202 13.74 16.51 37.37
N PHE A 203 14.23 17.74 37.60
CA PHE A 203 13.89 18.91 36.80
C PHE A 203 14.72 18.95 35.51
N GLN A 204 14.17 19.54 34.49
CA GLN A 204 14.85 19.82 33.23
C GLN A 204 14.75 21.31 32.89
N THR A 205 15.76 21.85 32.23
CA THR A 205 15.64 23.10 31.49
C THR A 205 14.99 22.83 30.14
N ALA A 206 14.48 23.85 29.46
CA ALA A 206 13.93 23.70 28.11
C ALA A 206 14.94 23.04 27.12
N ALA A 207 16.22 23.39 27.22
CA ALA A 207 17.26 22.78 26.38
C ALA A 207 17.50 21.29 26.73
N GLN A 208 17.41 20.91 28.00
CA GLN A 208 17.50 19.51 28.41
C GLN A 208 16.27 18.71 27.96
N ALA A 209 15.08 19.30 28.02
CA ALA A 209 13.85 18.68 27.50
C ALA A 209 13.95 18.40 25.99
N GLN A 210 14.43 19.36 25.21
CA GLN A 210 14.69 19.18 23.78
C GLN A 210 15.71 18.07 23.51
N ALA A 211 16.81 18.06 24.26
CA ALA A 211 17.86 17.05 24.13
C ALA A 211 17.35 15.63 24.48
N SER A 212 16.54 15.49 25.55
CA SER A 212 15.98 14.19 25.96
C SER A 212 14.98 13.64 24.93
N VAL A 213 14.16 14.51 24.33
CA VAL A 213 13.23 14.13 23.25
C VAL A 213 13.99 13.72 21.99
N ALA A 214 15.04 14.43 21.62
CA ALA A 214 15.90 14.02 20.50
C ALA A 214 16.59 12.68 20.77
N ALA A 215 17.05 12.43 22.00
CA ALA A 215 17.65 11.15 22.39
C ALA A 215 16.65 9.99 22.32
N ALA A 216 15.38 10.21 22.67
CA ALA A 216 14.32 9.22 22.52
C ALA A 216 14.10 8.85 21.03
N ALA A 217 14.04 9.83 20.14
CA ALA A 217 13.93 9.60 18.70
C ALA A 217 15.16 8.84 18.15
N GLN A 218 16.38 9.20 18.56
CA GLN A 218 17.60 8.46 18.18
C GLN A 218 17.56 7.00 18.66
N GLN A 219 17.06 6.76 19.87
CA GLN A 219 16.90 5.41 20.39
C GLN A 219 15.88 4.61 19.59
N GLU A 220 14.75 5.21 19.19
CA GLU A 220 13.77 4.54 18.33
C GLU A 220 14.39 4.16 16.97
N VAL A 221 15.13 5.05 16.33
CA VAL A 221 15.91 4.75 15.11
C VAL A 221 16.84 3.55 15.33
N LYS A 222 17.55 3.50 16.47
CA LYS A 222 18.41 2.38 16.81
C LYS A 222 17.64 1.07 16.97
N LEU A 223 16.48 1.09 17.62
CA LEU A 223 15.61 -0.08 17.78
C LEU A 223 15.15 -0.61 16.44
N ILE A 224 14.69 0.28 15.53
CA ILE A 224 14.31 -0.08 14.15
C ILE A 224 15.48 -0.76 13.43
N GLY A 225 16.68 -0.21 13.52
CA GLY A 225 17.88 -0.83 12.94
C GLY A 225 18.18 -2.23 13.51
N GLN A 226 17.98 -2.43 14.81
CA GLN A 226 18.13 -3.74 15.46
C GLN A 226 17.06 -4.73 14.97
N MET A 227 15.81 -4.30 14.82
CA MET A 227 14.74 -5.12 14.26
C MET A 227 15.06 -5.56 12.82
N GLN A 228 15.56 -4.65 11.98
CA GLN A 228 16.00 -4.98 10.61
C GLN A 228 17.16 -6.00 10.61
N GLN A 229 18.16 -5.80 11.47
CA GLN A 229 19.27 -6.76 11.63
C GLN A 229 18.82 -8.14 12.10
N ALA A 230 17.75 -8.20 12.91
CA ALA A 230 17.15 -9.45 13.36
C ALA A 230 16.24 -10.10 12.30
N GLY A 231 16.01 -9.45 11.14
CA GLY A 231 15.27 -10.02 10.01
C GLY A 231 13.92 -9.40 9.71
N ALA A 232 13.48 -8.37 10.44
CA ALA A 232 12.25 -7.64 10.13
C ALA A 232 12.39 -6.92 8.79
N LYS A 233 11.42 -7.11 7.88
CA LYS A 233 11.40 -6.52 6.53
C LYS A 233 10.27 -5.53 6.29
N ASN A 234 9.24 -5.54 7.14
CA ASN A 234 8.07 -4.68 7.01
C ASN A 234 7.79 -4.04 8.36
N ILE A 235 8.31 -2.84 8.58
CA ILE A 235 8.19 -2.12 9.84
C ILE A 235 7.41 -0.82 9.60
N LEU A 236 6.18 -0.76 10.13
CA LEU A 236 5.42 0.49 10.25
C LEU A 236 6.12 1.37 11.27
N VAL A 237 6.53 2.56 10.83
CA VAL A 237 7.16 3.56 11.69
C VAL A 237 6.31 4.81 11.64
N PHE A 238 5.70 5.13 12.77
CA PHE A 238 4.86 6.31 12.92
C PHE A 238 5.72 7.48 13.43
N ASN A 239 5.56 8.64 12.81
CA ASN A 239 6.02 9.86 13.46
C ASN A 239 4.99 10.29 14.54
N LEU A 240 5.35 11.24 15.39
CA LEU A 240 4.41 11.77 16.36
C LEU A 240 3.43 12.74 15.72
N PRO A 241 2.14 12.65 16.06
CA PRO A 241 1.18 13.70 15.73
C PRO A 241 1.61 15.03 16.38
N ASN A 242 1.01 16.13 15.95
CA ASN A 242 1.23 17.42 16.60
C ASN A 242 0.60 17.44 18.00
N VAL A 243 1.37 17.06 19.01
CA VAL A 243 0.91 16.95 20.41
C VAL A 243 0.36 18.30 20.94
N GLY A 244 0.86 19.43 20.42
CA GLY A 244 0.35 20.74 20.81
C GLY A 244 -1.07 21.06 20.34
N LEU A 245 -1.67 20.24 19.47
CA LEU A 245 -3.04 20.37 19.01
C LEU A 245 -4.03 19.47 19.78
N THR A 246 -3.57 18.70 20.73
CA THR A 246 -4.42 17.86 21.59
C THR A 246 -5.23 18.70 22.58
N PRO A 247 -6.42 18.23 23.03
CA PRO A 247 -7.21 18.94 24.03
C PRO A 247 -6.39 19.30 25.29
N SER A 248 -5.66 18.35 25.84
CA SER A 248 -4.80 18.58 27.02
C SER A 248 -3.76 19.67 26.83
N ALA A 249 -3.16 19.77 25.63
CA ALA A 249 -2.21 20.83 25.32
C ALA A 249 -2.90 22.22 25.23
N LEU A 250 -4.06 22.25 24.60
CA LEU A 250 -4.85 23.49 24.43
C LEU A 250 -5.37 24.01 25.79
N GLU A 251 -5.78 23.13 26.70
CA GLU A 251 -6.22 23.46 28.07
C GLU A 251 -5.10 24.09 28.90
N GLN A 252 -3.84 23.68 28.68
CA GLN A 252 -2.67 24.28 29.34
C GLN A 252 -2.30 25.66 28.78
N GLY A 253 -2.97 26.10 27.71
CA GLY A 253 -2.83 27.40 27.08
C GLY A 253 -1.81 27.44 25.93
N ALA A 254 -1.85 28.55 25.17
CA ALA A 254 -1.13 28.69 23.91
C ALA A 254 0.42 28.48 24.03
N SER A 255 1.03 28.89 25.15
CA SER A 255 2.47 28.71 25.35
C SER A 255 2.85 27.25 25.54
N ALA A 256 2.07 26.48 26.29
CA ALA A 256 2.27 25.05 26.48
C ALA A 256 2.04 24.29 25.17
N ALA A 257 0.96 24.60 24.45
CA ALA A 257 0.65 24.03 23.14
C ALA A 257 1.78 24.27 22.14
N ALA A 258 2.31 25.49 22.04
CA ALA A 258 3.45 25.80 21.20
C ALA A 258 4.72 25.04 21.57
N SER A 259 4.98 24.89 22.88
CA SER A 259 6.12 24.10 23.38
C SER A 259 6.01 22.62 23.01
N LEU A 260 4.84 22.03 23.17
CA LEU A 260 4.58 20.63 22.81
C LEU A 260 4.66 20.40 21.29
N THR A 261 4.15 21.34 20.48
CA THR A 261 4.38 21.34 19.01
C THR A 261 5.88 21.36 18.68
N GLY A 262 6.66 22.21 19.35
CA GLY A 262 8.11 22.30 19.16
C GLY A 262 8.83 20.98 19.51
N LEU A 263 8.43 20.30 20.58
CA LEU A 263 8.99 19.01 20.97
C LEU A 263 8.60 17.91 19.97
N SER A 264 7.36 17.90 19.46
CA SER A 264 6.93 16.98 18.40
C SER A 264 7.79 17.16 17.13
N LEU A 265 8.07 18.39 16.72
CA LEU A 265 8.93 18.69 15.57
C LEU A 265 10.38 18.23 15.79
N ILE A 266 10.93 18.36 17.00
CA ILE A 266 12.28 17.88 17.34
C ILE A 266 12.34 16.36 17.24
N PHE A 267 11.36 15.66 17.82
CA PHE A 267 11.28 14.19 17.72
C PHE A 267 11.20 13.75 16.26
N ASN A 268 10.22 14.26 15.52
CA ASN A 268 9.95 13.90 14.12
C ASN A 268 11.12 14.23 13.19
N GLY A 269 11.76 15.39 13.38
CA GLY A 269 12.94 15.77 12.61
C GLY A 269 14.13 14.84 12.86
N THR A 270 14.34 14.43 14.13
CA THR A 270 15.40 13.48 14.50
C THR A 270 15.12 12.09 13.97
N LEU A 271 13.87 11.61 14.10
CA LEU A 271 13.42 10.33 13.55
C LEU A 271 13.60 10.30 12.04
N SER A 272 13.10 11.32 11.32
CA SER A 272 13.23 11.44 9.87
C SER A 272 14.67 11.43 9.39
N ALA A 273 15.57 12.17 10.08
CA ALA A 273 16.99 12.19 9.76
C ALA A 273 17.63 10.79 9.91
N GLY A 274 17.20 10.00 10.90
CA GLY A 274 17.63 8.64 11.10
C GLY A 274 17.09 7.71 10.02
N LEU A 275 15.78 7.76 9.73
CA LEU A 275 15.12 6.93 8.72
C LEU A 275 15.70 7.17 7.31
N ALA A 276 16.08 8.40 6.99
CA ALA A 276 16.70 8.75 5.70
C ALA A 276 18.05 8.02 5.46
N GLN A 277 18.70 7.53 6.52
CA GLN A 277 19.94 6.75 6.43
C GLN A 277 19.72 5.24 6.41
N MET A 278 18.47 4.80 6.56
CA MET A 278 18.12 3.38 6.58
C MET A 278 17.82 2.85 5.19
N GLY A 279 17.97 1.54 5.02
CA GLY A 279 17.60 0.83 3.80
C GLY A 279 16.08 0.59 3.69
N LYS A 280 15.71 -0.28 2.75
CA LYS A 280 14.32 -0.71 2.54
C LYS A 280 13.78 -1.47 3.75
N GLY A 281 12.45 -1.50 3.85
CA GLY A 281 11.72 -2.23 4.89
C GLY A 281 11.11 -1.33 5.95
N ILE A 282 11.16 -0.01 5.73
CA ILE A 282 10.51 1.01 6.55
C ILE A 282 9.25 1.49 5.83
N VAL A 283 8.09 1.25 6.42
CA VAL A 283 6.80 1.78 5.98
C VAL A 283 6.52 3.04 6.79
N PRO A 284 6.76 4.24 6.23
CA PRO A 284 6.54 5.48 6.95
C PRO A 284 5.05 5.78 7.11
N VAL A 285 4.65 6.31 8.28
CA VAL A 285 3.28 6.74 8.58
C VAL A 285 3.33 8.15 9.15
N ASP A 286 2.93 9.15 8.35
CA ASP A 286 3.01 10.57 8.70
C ASP A 286 1.76 11.04 9.44
N THR A 287 1.67 10.74 10.73
CA THR A 287 0.57 11.15 11.60
C THR A 287 0.59 12.65 11.90
N TYR A 288 1.77 13.29 11.83
CA TYR A 288 1.87 14.73 12.03
C TYR A 288 1.11 15.51 10.95
N SER A 289 1.37 15.20 9.69
CA SER A 289 0.69 15.84 8.57
C SER A 289 -0.81 15.51 8.56
N LEU A 290 -1.17 14.23 8.75
CA LEU A 290 -2.57 13.81 8.77
C LEU A 290 -3.38 14.52 9.86
N LEU A 291 -2.86 14.63 11.10
CA LEU A 291 -3.57 15.33 12.17
C LEU A 291 -3.79 16.81 11.84
N ASN A 292 -2.77 17.49 11.32
CA ASN A 292 -2.89 18.89 10.91
C ASN A 292 -3.95 19.07 9.79
N GLU A 293 -4.01 18.16 8.81
CA GLU A 293 -5.01 18.16 7.74
C GLU A 293 -6.43 17.96 8.29
N VAL A 294 -6.61 17.00 9.20
CA VAL A 294 -7.91 16.70 9.83
C VAL A 294 -8.41 17.90 10.64
N ILE A 295 -7.53 18.53 11.43
CA ILE A 295 -7.91 19.71 12.25
C ILE A 295 -8.21 20.92 11.36
N ALA A 296 -7.50 21.08 10.24
CA ALA A 296 -7.77 22.18 9.30
C ALA A 296 -9.12 22.04 8.57
N ASN A 297 -9.62 20.83 8.36
CA ASN A 297 -10.90 20.60 7.67
C ASN A 297 -11.68 19.40 8.27
N PRO A 298 -12.09 19.44 9.53
CA PRO A 298 -12.60 18.28 10.25
C PRO A 298 -13.89 17.70 9.63
N GLY A 299 -14.77 18.55 9.11
CA GLY A 299 -16.04 18.13 8.50
C GLY A 299 -15.85 17.21 7.28
N ALA A 300 -14.78 17.38 6.51
CA ALA A 300 -14.46 16.49 5.38
C ALA A 300 -14.19 15.05 5.84
N TYR A 301 -13.58 14.88 7.01
CA TYR A 301 -13.25 13.58 7.59
C TYR A 301 -14.38 13.00 8.47
N GLY A 302 -15.47 13.75 8.69
CA GLY A 302 -16.61 13.30 9.47
C GLY A 302 -16.60 13.77 10.93
N PHE A 303 -15.65 14.63 11.33
CA PHE A 303 -15.55 15.14 12.68
C PHE A 303 -16.28 16.50 12.81
N THR A 304 -17.03 16.64 13.90
CA THR A 304 -17.69 17.90 14.28
C THR A 304 -16.98 18.58 15.45
N ASN A 305 -16.10 17.84 16.15
CA ASN A 305 -15.35 18.35 17.28
C ASN A 305 -13.92 17.78 17.26
N VAL A 306 -12.92 18.67 17.25
CA VAL A 306 -11.49 18.34 17.20
C VAL A 306 -10.68 19.00 18.32
N THR A 307 -11.35 19.62 19.30
CA THR A 307 -10.71 20.37 20.39
C THR A 307 -11.14 19.90 21.78
N ASN A 308 -12.28 19.22 21.89
CA ASN A 308 -12.78 18.71 23.15
C ASN A 308 -12.77 17.18 23.20
N GLU A 309 -12.86 16.65 24.38
CA GLU A 309 -12.83 15.24 24.71
C GLU A 309 -14.24 14.62 24.66
N ALA A 310 -14.41 13.49 23.99
CA ALA A 310 -15.68 12.77 23.94
C ALA A 310 -16.10 12.24 25.33
N CYS A 311 -15.14 11.84 26.14
CA CYS A 311 -15.32 11.26 27.48
C CYS A 311 -15.35 12.32 28.61
N GLY A 312 -15.18 13.61 28.27
CA GLY A 312 -15.15 14.74 29.20
C GLY A 312 -13.75 15.08 29.72
N VAL A 313 -13.61 16.31 30.20
CA VAL A 313 -12.35 16.90 30.64
C VAL A 313 -11.73 16.09 31.79
N GLY A 314 -10.43 15.79 31.68
CA GLY A 314 -9.69 15.04 32.69
C GLY A 314 -10.06 13.55 32.76
N SER A 315 -10.80 13.04 31.78
CA SER A 315 -11.10 11.61 31.68
C SER A 315 -9.88 10.79 31.22
N SER A 316 -10.01 9.47 31.35
CA SER A 316 -9.08 8.51 30.74
C SER A 316 -9.86 7.58 29.82
N SER A 317 -9.49 7.55 28.56
CA SER A 317 -10.19 6.79 27.52
C SER A 317 -10.20 5.29 27.79
N VAL A 318 -9.14 4.73 28.42
CA VAL A 318 -9.11 3.32 28.84
C VAL A 318 -10.20 2.96 29.87
N ALA A 319 -10.83 3.94 30.51
CA ALA A 319 -11.93 3.76 31.46
C ALA A 319 -13.23 4.43 30.98
N CYS A 320 -13.38 4.66 29.68
CA CYS A 320 -14.50 5.39 29.09
C CYS A 320 -15.32 4.50 28.13
N GLY A 321 -16.63 4.51 28.30
CA GLY A 321 -17.59 3.78 27.45
C GLY A 321 -18.88 4.55 27.22
N PRO A 322 -19.87 3.97 26.51
CA PRO A 322 -21.15 4.60 26.31
C PRO A 322 -21.91 4.78 27.63
N ALA A 323 -22.85 5.72 27.65
CA ALA A 323 -23.75 5.90 28.79
C ALA A 323 -24.40 4.56 29.18
N GLY A 324 -24.30 4.19 30.46
CA GLY A 324 -24.81 2.91 30.98
C GLY A 324 -23.83 1.74 30.90
N SER A 325 -22.60 1.93 30.45
CA SER A 325 -21.54 0.91 30.42
C SER A 325 -21.05 0.47 31.81
N GLY A 326 -21.30 1.27 32.83
CA GLY A 326 -20.75 1.04 34.17
C GLY A 326 -19.29 1.48 34.33
N LEU A 327 -18.68 2.05 33.29
CA LEU A 327 -17.33 2.59 33.36
C LEU A 327 -17.32 3.97 34.05
N PRO A 328 -16.18 4.39 34.65
CA PRO A 328 -16.05 5.67 35.36
C PRO A 328 -16.35 6.89 34.49
N TYR A 329 -16.00 6.85 33.23
CA TYR A 329 -16.21 7.90 32.26
C TYR A 329 -17.13 7.42 31.14
N THR A 330 -17.95 8.32 30.61
CA THR A 330 -18.92 7.98 29.56
C THR A 330 -18.97 9.05 28.51
N TYR A 331 -19.23 8.64 27.27
CA TYR A 331 -19.46 9.54 26.15
C TYR A 331 -20.94 9.56 25.71
N ALA A 332 -21.37 10.69 25.15
CA ALA A 332 -22.71 10.85 24.59
C ALA A 332 -22.87 10.02 23.30
N ALA A 333 -24.10 9.62 22.98
CA ALA A 333 -24.41 8.88 21.77
C ALA A 333 -23.87 9.60 20.51
N GLY A 334 -23.09 8.91 19.69
CA GLY A 334 -22.46 9.44 18.47
C GLY A 334 -21.15 10.19 18.70
N ALA A 335 -20.74 10.51 19.95
CA ALA A 335 -19.49 11.22 20.17
C ALA A 335 -18.26 10.39 19.77
N ASN A 336 -18.31 9.07 19.90
CA ASN A 336 -17.28 8.15 19.42
C ASN A 336 -17.10 8.14 17.89
N GLN A 337 -18.03 8.75 17.14
CA GLN A 337 -18.00 8.84 15.67
C GLN A 337 -17.72 10.26 15.18
N THR A 338 -17.98 11.28 16.00
CA THR A 338 -17.97 12.69 15.57
C THR A 338 -16.93 13.55 16.27
N TYR A 339 -16.34 13.07 17.38
CA TYR A 339 -15.21 13.70 18.05
C TYR A 339 -13.91 13.07 17.54
N LEU A 340 -12.85 13.88 17.44
CA LEU A 340 -11.52 13.39 17.09
C LEU A 340 -10.83 12.72 18.28
N PHE A 341 -10.99 13.31 19.49
CA PHE A 341 -10.33 12.85 20.72
C PHE A 341 -11.32 12.20 21.69
N ALA A 342 -10.94 11.07 22.24
CA ALA A 342 -11.66 10.36 23.29
C ALA A 342 -11.43 11.03 24.66
N ASP A 343 -10.18 11.33 24.99
CA ASP A 343 -9.75 12.08 26.18
C ASP A 343 -8.74 13.16 25.77
N GLY A 344 -7.96 13.68 26.71
CA GLY A 344 -7.02 14.78 26.48
C GLY A 344 -5.98 14.56 25.38
N VAL A 345 -5.73 13.30 24.97
CA VAL A 345 -4.64 12.97 24.01
C VAL A 345 -4.96 11.81 23.06
N HIS A 346 -5.88 10.90 23.44
CA HIS A 346 -6.13 9.67 22.69
C HIS A 346 -7.24 9.85 21.66
N PRO A 347 -7.16 9.15 20.50
CA PRO A 347 -8.19 9.20 19.45
C PRO A 347 -9.49 8.50 19.88
N THR A 348 -10.60 8.87 19.26
CA THR A 348 -11.85 8.09 19.32
C THR A 348 -11.79 6.88 18.39
N THR A 349 -12.74 5.95 18.55
CA THR A 349 -12.91 4.80 17.63
C THR A 349 -12.95 5.23 16.16
N ALA A 350 -13.65 6.33 15.82
CA ALA A 350 -13.69 6.81 14.42
C ALA A 350 -12.33 7.33 13.92
N ALA A 351 -11.57 7.99 14.80
CA ALA A 351 -10.23 8.47 14.48
C ALA A 351 -9.23 7.29 14.30
N ASP A 352 -9.32 6.25 15.14
CA ASP A 352 -8.53 5.03 15.00
C ASP A 352 -8.85 4.26 13.71
N VAL A 353 -10.13 4.17 13.33
CA VAL A 353 -10.54 3.58 12.05
C VAL A 353 -9.98 4.39 10.87
N MET A 354 -10.08 5.72 10.91
CA MET A 354 -9.53 6.58 9.86
C MET A 354 -8.00 6.43 9.74
N LEU A 355 -7.29 6.40 10.85
CA LEU A 355 -5.84 6.19 10.84
C LEU A 355 -5.47 4.77 10.35
N GLY A 356 -6.27 3.75 10.70
CA GLY A 356 -6.16 2.41 10.13
C GLY A 356 -6.34 2.40 8.61
N GLN A 357 -7.32 3.12 8.08
CA GLN A 357 -7.52 3.30 6.63
C GLN A 357 -6.32 3.97 5.97
N TYR A 358 -5.73 4.96 6.62
CA TYR A 358 -4.51 5.61 6.15
C TYR A 358 -3.34 4.62 6.03
N VAL A 359 -3.05 3.85 7.07
CA VAL A 359 -1.99 2.82 7.05
C VAL A 359 -2.25 1.77 5.96
N ILE A 360 -3.49 1.28 5.84
CA ILE A 360 -3.89 0.32 4.81
C ILE A 360 -3.68 0.91 3.41
N SER A 361 -3.96 2.20 3.21
CA SER A 361 -3.75 2.87 1.92
C SER A 361 -2.28 2.91 1.50
N ILE A 362 -1.35 3.06 2.46
CA ILE A 362 0.09 3.01 2.22
C ILE A 362 0.52 1.58 1.85
N LEU A 363 0.09 0.59 2.64
CA LEU A 363 0.45 -0.81 2.43
C LEU A 363 -0.13 -1.40 1.13
N SER A 364 -1.29 -0.94 0.68
CA SER A 364 -1.91 -1.42 -0.56
C SER A 364 -1.40 -0.73 -1.83
N ALA A 365 -0.79 0.45 -1.72
CA ALA A 365 -0.37 1.26 -2.86
C ALA A 365 0.58 0.54 -3.85
N PRO A 366 1.58 -0.27 -3.40
CA PRO A 366 2.41 -1.06 -4.30
C PRO A 366 1.61 -2.02 -5.19
N GLY A 367 0.47 -2.52 -4.70
CA GLY A 367 -0.43 -3.38 -5.46
C GLY A 367 -1.07 -2.68 -6.66
N TYR A 368 -1.54 -1.46 -6.48
CA TYR A 368 -2.06 -0.62 -7.57
C TYR A 368 -0.97 -0.32 -8.60
N ALA A 369 0.20 0.10 -8.16
CA ALA A 369 1.33 0.41 -9.02
C ALA A 369 1.82 -0.80 -9.83
N SER A 370 1.75 -2.01 -9.28
CA SER A 370 2.23 -3.24 -9.94
C SER A 370 1.50 -3.57 -11.23
N LEU A 371 0.24 -3.15 -11.37
CA LEU A 371 -0.60 -3.40 -12.54
C LEU A 371 -0.15 -2.60 -13.77
N LEU A 372 0.54 -1.48 -13.58
CA LEU A 372 1.06 -0.68 -14.68
C LEU A 372 2.07 -1.48 -15.54
N ALA A 373 2.87 -2.35 -14.94
CA ALA A 373 3.83 -3.17 -15.68
C ALA A 373 3.20 -4.40 -16.36
N GLU A 374 1.96 -4.77 -16.01
CA GLU A 374 1.21 -5.84 -16.69
C GLU A 374 0.38 -5.32 -17.87
N ALA A 375 -0.03 -4.05 -17.85
CA ALA A 375 -0.93 -3.47 -18.83
C ALA A 375 -0.41 -3.51 -20.28
N PRO A 376 0.86 -3.17 -20.59
CA PRO A 376 1.38 -3.19 -21.97
C PRO A 376 1.37 -4.58 -22.59
N LEU A 377 1.45 -5.67 -21.78
CA LEU A 377 1.44 -7.03 -22.31
C LEU A 377 0.18 -7.35 -23.14
N ALA A 378 -0.96 -6.74 -22.84
CA ALA A 378 -2.18 -6.96 -23.62
C ALA A 378 -2.08 -6.32 -25.01
N SER A 379 -1.51 -5.11 -25.13
CA SER A 379 -1.23 -4.44 -26.42
C SER A 379 -0.24 -5.24 -27.25
N ILE A 380 0.86 -5.67 -26.64
CA ILE A 380 1.89 -6.51 -27.28
C ILE A 380 1.26 -7.82 -27.78
N GLN A 381 0.44 -8.49 -26.99
CA GLN A 381 -0.23 -9.73 -27.42
C GLN A 381 -1.22 -9.51 -28.57
N ALA A 382 -1.94 -8.38 -28.61
CA ALA A 382 -2.82 -8.03 -29.72
C ALA A 382 -2.02 -7.81 -31.02
N GLN A 383 -0.91 -7.07 -30.93
CA GLN A 383 0.02 -6.87 -32.06
C GLN A 383 0.61 -8.21 -32.54
N ASN A 384 1.11 -9.04 -31.63
CA ASN A 384 1.72 -10.33 -31.96
C ASN A 384 0.72 -11.29 -32.62
N ARG A 385 -0.56 -11.29 -32.19
CA ARG A 385 -1.62 -12.05 -32.85
C ARG A 385 -1.86 -11.58 -34.28
N ALA A 386 -1.95 -10.25 -34.50
CA ALA A 386 -2.13 -9.70 -35.84
C ALA A 386 -0.98 -10.10 -36.78
N ILE A 387 0.27 -10.03 -36.30
CA ILE A 387 1.46 -10.42 -37.06
C ILE A 387 1.50 -11.93 -37.32
N ARG A 388 1.23 -12.76 -36.31
CA ARG A 388 1.18 -14.23 -36.46
C ARG A 388 0.14 -14.63 -37.52
N ASN A 389 -1.05 -14.02 -37.48
CA ASN A 389 -2.05 -14.25 -38.52
C ASN A 389 -1.58 -13.81 -39.93
N GLN A 390 -0.85 -12.72 -40.02
CA GLN A 390 -0.25 -12.28 -41.28
C GLN A 390 0.84 -13.26 -41.76
N MET A 391 1.73 -13.72 -40.93
CA MET A 391 2.76 -14.72 -41.21
C MET A 391 2.15 -16.06 -41.71
N LEU A 392 1.02 -16.49 -41.14
CA LEU A 392 0.31 -17.69 -41.55
C LEU A 392 -0.45 -17.54 -42.88
N ALA A 393 -0.89 -16.34 -43.19
CA ALA A 393 -1.58 -16.03 -44.46
C ALA A 393 -0.65 -15.98 -45.66
N ASP A 394 0.66 -16.00 -45.46
CA ASP A 394 1.68 -15.78 -46.47
C ASP A 394 1.99 -16.99 -47.35
N VAL A 395 1.43 -18.15 -47.06
CA VAL A 395 1.74 -19.41 -47.77
C VAL A 395 1.30 -19.45 -49.24
N GLN A 396 0.45 -18.52 -49.69
CA GLN A 396 -0.17 -18.57 -51.02
C GLN A 396 -0.30 -17.18 -51.71
N GLY A 397 0.75 -16.42 -51.89
CA GLY A 397 0.64 -15.17 -52.59
C GLY A 397 1.97 -14.63 -53.05
N SER A 398 2.06 -14.08 -54.23
CA SER A 398 3.14 -13.19 -54.68
C SER A 398 2.78 -11.80 -54.23
N ASP A 399 3.76 -10.93 -53.97
CA ASP A 399 3.61 -9.49 -54.04
C ASP A 399 3.71 -8.75 -52.69
N THR A 400 3.91 -7.46 -52.78
CA THR A 400 3.88 -6.50 -51.71
C THR A 400 2.47 -6.36 -51.17
N ARG A 401 2.29 -6.42 -49.87
CA ARG A 401 0.99 -6.31 -49.22
C ARG A 401 1.02 -5.25 -48.13
N VAL A 402 -0.11 -4.60 -47.93
CA VAL A 402 -0.38 -3.76 -46.77
C VAL A 402 -1.56 -4.33 -46.00
N PHE A 403 -1.54 -4.20 -44.71
CA PHE A 403 -2.62 -4.68 -43.84
C PHE A 403 -2.90 -3.70 -42.71
N ALA A 404 -4.13 -3.75 -42.23
CA ALA A 404 -4.56 -3.06 -40.99
C ALA A 404 -5.45 -3.99 -40.19
N ASN A 405 -5.32 -3.93 -38.87
CA ASN A 405 -6.10 -4.71 -37.88
C ASN A 405 -6.48 -3.84 -36.71
N VAL A 406 -7.75 -3.91 -36.32
CA VAL A 406 -8.25 -3.35 -35.07
C VAL A 406 -8.58 -4.51 -34.15
N ASP A 407 -8.10 -4.49 -32.92
CA ASP A 407 -8.41 -5.44 -31.86
C ASP A 407 -9.06 -4.68 -30.69
N TYR A 408 -10.28 -5.08 -30.30
CA TYR A 408 -10.97 -4.58 -29.13
C TYR A 408 -11.01 -5.69 -28.09
N GLY A 409 -10.41 -5.44 -26.92
CA GLY A 409 -10.28 -6.40 -25.83
C GLY A 409 -10.90 -5.89 -24.52
N ASP A 410 -11.50 -6.82 -23.78
CA ASP A 410 -11.88 -6.68 -22.37
C ASP A 410 -10.88 -7.48 -21.56
N GLN A 411 -10.19 -6.80 -20.62
CA GLN A 411 -9.23 -7.41 -19.70
C GLN A 411 -9.65 -7.18 -18.26
N ARG A 412 -9.54 -8.22 -17.45
CA ARG A 412 -9.76 -8.13 -16.02
C ARG A 412 -8.64 -8.81 -15.27
N PHE A 413 -8.03 -8.10 -14.33
CA PHE A 413 -7.18 -8.66 -13.28
C PHE A 413 -8.04 -8.95 -12.06
N ASP A 414 -7.99 -10.19 -11.55
CA ASP A 414 -8.74 -10.56 -10.35
C ASP A 414 -7.99 -10.05 -9.10
N ALA A 415 -8.75 -9.74 -8.05
CA ALA A 415 -8.18 -9.26 -6.79
C ALA A 415 -7.28 -10.32 -6.15
N SER A 416 -6.18 -9.89 -5.58
CA SER A 416 -5.29 -10.72 -4.76
C SER A 416 -5.04 -10.06 -3.41
N SER A 417 -4.27 -10.70 -2.53
CA SER A 417 -3.82 -10.06 -1.28
C SER A 417 -2.93 -8.84 -1.50
N GLY A 418 -2.31 -8.71 -2.67
CA GLY A 418 -1.38 -7.64 -3.00
C GLY A 418 -1.87 -6.66 -4.07
N SER A 419 -3.04 -6.86 -4.69
CA SER A 419 -3.52 -5.96 -5.75
C SER A 419 -5.04 -5.89 -5.84
N PRO A 420 -5.62 -4.74 -6.23
CA PRO A 420 -7.05 -4.58 -6.40
C PRO A 420 -7.53 -5.33 -7.65
N ARG A 421 -8.80 -5.72 -7.66
CA ARG A 421 -9.46 -6.10 -8.90
C ARG A 421 -9.48 -4.91 -9.85
N THR A 422 -9.16 -5.17 -11.13
CA THR A 422 -9.10 -4.13 -12.16
C THR A 422 -9.79 -4.62 -13.44
N SER A 423 -10.52 -3.76 -14.10
CA SER A 423 -11.09 -4.02 -15.43
C SER A 423 -10.59 -2.98 -16.42
N SER A 424 -10.33 -3.37 -17.65
CA SER A 424 -9.79 -2.50 -18.69
C SER A 424 -10.40 -2.80 -20.05
N ASP A 425 -10.83 -1.74 -20.73
CA ASP A 425 -11.16 -1.76 -22.14
C ASP A 425 -9.94 -1.38 -22.96
N ASN A 426 -9.58 -2.21 -23.93
CA ASN A 426 -8.36 -2.08 -24.71
C ASN A 426 -8.69 -1.98 -26.20
N VAL A 427 -8.17 -0.97 -26.88
CA VAL A 427 -8.26 -0.82 -28.33
C VAL A 427 -6.85 -0.79 -28.91
N ASN A 428 -6.57 -1.68 -29.86
CA ASN A 428 -5.27 -1.74 -30.51
C ASN A 428 -5.46 -1.64 -32.02
N LEU A 429 -4.69 -0.75 -32.63
CA LEU A 429 -4.64 -0.55 -34.10
C LEU A 429 -3.26 -0.96 -34.58
N THR A 430 -3.17 -2.07 -35.31
CA THR A 430 -1.94 -2.55 -35.96
C THR A 430 -2.04 -2.33 -37.47
N PHE A 431 -1.02 -1.74 -38.06
CA PHE A 431 -0.91 -1.60 -39.51
C PHE A 431 0.52 -1.90 -39.95
N GLY A 432 0.65 -2.50 -41.15
CA GLY A 432 1.96 -2.92 -41.60
C GLY A 432 1.99 -3.20 -43.09
N ALA A 433 3.19 -3.52 -43.54
CA ALA A 433 3.47 -3.96 -44.89
C ALA A 433 4.47 -5.11 -44.91
N ASP A 434 4.31 -6.01 -45.84
CA ASP A 434 5.25 -7.10 -46.07
C ASP A 434 5.51 -7.36 -47.54
N VAL A 435 6.61 -8.08 -47.77
CA VAL A 435 7.10 -8.43 -49.12
C VAL A 435 7.45 -9.91 -49.13
N ARG A 436 7.07 -10.59 -50.20
CA ARG A 436 7.59 -11.93 -50.48
C ARG A 436 8.87 -11.82 -51.31
N PHE A 437 9.98 -12.26 -50.73
CA PHE A 437 11.32 -12.20 -51.34
C PHE A 437 11.51 -13.28 -52.39
N ASN A 438 10.94 -14.46 -52.13
CA ASN A 438 10.96 -15.64 -53.02
C ASN A 438 9.88 -16.63 -52.57
N ASP A 439 9.84 -17.81 -53.17
CA ASP A 439 8.82 -18.85 -52.89
C ASP A 439 8.81 -19.32 -51.42
N ASN A 440 9.88 -19.15 -50.69
CA ASN A 440 10.04 -19.66 -49.33
C ASN A 440 10.11 -18.55 -48.27
N TRP A 441 10.41 -17.31 -48.59
CA TRP A 441 10.65 -16.26 -47.64
C TRP A 441 9.76 -15.04 -47.83
N SER A 442 9.16 -14.61 -46.76
CA SER A 442 8.47 -13.31 -46.66
C SER A 442 8.90 -12.58 -45.40
N GLY A 443 8.78 -11.27 -45.40
CA GLY A 443 9.08 -10.46 -44.24
C GLY A 443 8.43 -9.09 -44.33
N GLY A 444 8.26 -8.46 -43.18
CA GLY A 444 7.54 -7.20 -43.08
C GLY A 444 7.85 -6.41 -41.84
N VAL A 445 7.22 -5.25 -41.77
CA VAL A 445 7.24 -4.34 -40.64
C VAL A 445 5.82 -3.93 -40.28
N ALA A 446 5.59 -3.65 -39.00
CA ALA A 446 4.31 -3.15 -38.54
C ALA A 446 4.51 -2.10 -37.43
N MET A 447 3.49 -1.29 -37.24
CA MET A 447 3.34 -0.40 -36.08
C MET A 447 2.03 -0.72 -35.38
N ASN A 448 2.00 -0.52 -34.07
CA ASN A 448 0.80 -0.63 -33.25
C ASN A 448 0.58 0.65 -32.44
N ILE A 449 -0.67 1.03 -32.27
CA ILE A 449 -1.12 2.04 -31.31
C ILE A 449 -2.17 1.41 -30.45
N GLY A 450 -1.86 1.23 -29.16
CA GLY A 450 -2.73 0.69 -28.12
C GLY A 450 -3.25 1.79 -27.21
N GLN A 451 -4.52 1.70 -26.83
CA GLN A 451 -5.13 2.54 -25.78
C GLN A 451 -5.89 1.65 -24.82
N HIS A 452 -5.58 1.77 -23.54
CA HIS A 452 -6.24 1.04 -22.47
C HIS A 452 -6.82 2.02 -21.44
N ASN A 453 -8.06 1.80 -21.06
CA ASN A 453 -8.72 2.53 -19.95
C ASN A 453 -9.02 1.51 -18.87
N ALA A 454 -8.35 1.63 -17.74
CA ALA A 454 -8.44 0.69 -16.64
C ALA A 454 -9.05 1.34 -15.40
N ASP A 455 -10.01 0.64 -14.79
CA ASP A 455 -10.71 1.05 -13.58
C ASP A 455 -10.38 0.08 -12.44
N TYR A 456 -9.97 0.61 -11.28
CA TYR A 456 -9.77 -0.15 -10.05
C TYR A 456 -11.10 -0.36 -9.30
N ALA A 457 -11.31 -1.52 -8.75
CA ALA A 457 -12.40 -1.73 -7.80
C ALA A 457 -12.17 -0.83 -6.57
N GLY A 458 -13.14 0.01 -6.25
CA GLY A 458 -13.00 1.05 -5.21
C GLY A 458 -12.78 2.45 -5.77
N GLY A 459 -12.58 2.57 -7.08
CA GLY A 459 -12.44 3.85 -7.79
C GLY A 459 -10.99 4.21 -8.11
N GLY A 460 -10.83 5.13 -9.05
CA GLY A 460 -9.55 5.43 -9.68
C GLY A 460 -9.21 4.44 -10.79
N GLY A 461 -7.99 4.53 -11.32
CA GLY A 461 -7.56 3.72 -12.45
C GLY A 461 -6.33 4.31 -13.14
N TYR A 462 -6.16 3.98 -14.41
CA TYR A 462 -5.12 4.58 -15.27
C TYR A 462 -5.53 4.52 -16.74
N LYS A 463 -4.91 5.37 -17.54
CA LYS A 463 -4.94 5.27 -19.01
C LYS A 463 -3.54 4.96 -19.50
N LEU A 464 -3.43 3.94 -20.35
CA LEU A 464 -2.20 3.61 -21.08
C LEU A 464 -2.35 3.96 -22.54
N GLN A 465 -1.34 4.61 -23.08
CA GLN A 465 -1.09 4.71 -24.52
C GLN A 465 0.22 4.01 -24.85
N ASP A 466 0.13 2.95 -25.64
CA ASP A 466 1.26 2.20 -26.19
C ASP A 466 1.49 2.61 -27.66
N VAL A 467 2.74 2.82 -28.04
CA VAL A 467 3.14 3.01 -29.44
C VAL A 467 4.35 2.14 -29.71
N SER A 468 4.19 1.14 -30.57
CA SER A 468 5.22 0.15 -30.82
C SER A 468 5.47 -0.13 -32.29
N GLY A 469 6.67 -0.60 -32.58
CA GLY A 469 7.12 -1.07 -33.89
C GLY A 469 7.56 -2.52 -33.81
N LEU A 470 7.35 -3.25 -34.92
CA LEU A 470 7.71 -4.66 -35.03
C LEU A 470 8.25 -4.97 -36.43
N GLY A 471 9.29 -5.81 -36.49
CA GLY A 471 9.81 -6.42 -37.72
C GLY A 471 9.72 -7.94 -37.66
N TYR A 472 9.36 -8.59 -38.78
CA TYR A 472 9.21 -10.04 -38.82
C TYR A 472 9.74 -10.67 -40.12
N LEU A 473 10.06 -11.95 -40.03
CA LEU A 473 10.49 -12.79 -41.14
C LEU A 473 9.87 -14.17 -41.02
N THR A 474 9.43 -14.77 -42.12
CA THR A 474 8.84 -16.09 -42.17
C THR A 474 9.42 -16.90 -43.32
N TRP A 475 9.67 -18.20 -43.03
CA TRP A 475 10.09 -19.21 -43.98
C TRP A 475 9.01 -20.29 -44.09
N TYR A 476 8.80 -20.74 -45.35
CA TYR A 476 7.85 -21.82 -45.68
C TYR A 476 8.50 -22.83 -46.61
N GLN A 477 8.21 -24.12 -46.40
CA GLN A 477 8.52 -25.17 -47.31
C GLN A 477 7.55 -26.37 -47.16
N GLY A 478 6.76 -26.62 -48.21
CA GLY A 478 5.65 -27.60 -48.13
C GLY A 478 4.63 -27.19 -47.07
N GLY A 479 4.34 -28.10 -46.10
CA GLY A 479 3.48 -27.80 -44.97
C GLY A 479 4.19 -27.15 -43.78
N ALA A 480 5.53 -27.10 -43.79
CA ALA A 480 6.29 -26.54 -42.69
C ALA A 480 6.42 -25.02 -42.78
N TYR A 481 6.33 -24.34 -41.63
CA TYR A 481 6.65 -22.93 -41.51
C TYR A 481 7.41 -22.62 -40.23
N VAL A 482 8.28 -21.64 -40.29
CA VAL A 482 8.97 -21.06 -39.13
C VAL A 482 9.06 -19.55 -39.34
N GLY A 483 8.73 -18.79 -38.31
CA GLY A 483 8.86 -17.34 -38.36
C GLY A 483 9.38 -16.77 -37.07
N GLY A 484 9.95 -15.58 -37.14
CA GLY A 484 10.42 -14.82 -36.00
C GLY A 484 10.08 -13.35 -36.12
N TYR A 485 9.99 -12.67 -35.00
CA TYR A 485 9.74 -11.23 -34.92
C TYR A 485 10.48 -10.62 -33.73
N VAL A 486 10.71 -9.32 -33.84
CA VAL A 486 11.19 -8.46 -32.75
C VAL A 486 10.33 -7.22 -32.68
N ASP A 487 10.03 -6.77 -31.47
CA ASP A 487 9.22 -5.60 -31.19
C ASP A 487 9.86 -4.69 -30.14
N PHE A 488 9.49 -3.41 -30.21
CA PHE A 488 9.85 -2.42 -29.22
C PHE A 488 8.81 -1.31 -29.20
N GLY A 489 8.59 -0.69 -28.03
CA GLY A 489 7.60 0.34 -27.89
C GLY A 489 7.81 1.24 -26.70
N GLN A 490 6.98 2.30 -26.65
CA GLN A 490 6.90 3.25 -25.56
C GLN A 490 5.51 3.25 -24.98
N ASP A 491 5.47 3.28 -23.65
CA ASP A 491 4.28 3.23 -22.81
C ASP A 491 4.12 4.57 -22.09
N ASN A 492 3.00 5.27 -22.30
CA ASN A 492 2.68 6.49 -21.56
C ASN A 492 1.45 6.25 -20.71
N PHE A 493 1.61 6.40 -19.40
CA PHE A 493 0.52 6.28 -18.43
C PHE A 493 0.07 7.68 -18.02
N SER A 494 -1.20 7.98 -18.25
CA SER A 494 -1.87 9.19 -17.78
C SER A 494 -3.01 8.83 -16.84
N ASP A 495 -3.49 9.84 -16.09
CA ASP A 495 -4.64 9.70 -15.21
C ASP A 495 -4.50 8.49 -14.24
N ILE A 496 -3.25 8.19 -13.82
CA ILE A 496 -3.04 7.23 -12.74
C ILE A 496 -3.68 7.85 -11.50
N GLU A 497 -4.74 7.21 -10.98
CA GLU A 497 -5.51 7.70 -9.85
C GLU A 497 -5.73 6.60 -8.82
N ARG A 498 -5.43 6.90 -7.57
CA ARG A 498 -5.69 6.03 -6.41
C ARG A 498 -6.66 6.73 -5.47
N LYS A 499 -7.80 6.09 -5.19
CA LYS A 499 -8.81 6.58 -4.23
C LYS A 499 -8.53 6.05 -2.84
N ILE A 500 -8.56 6.93 -1.84
CA ILE A 500 -8.23 6.62 -0.45
C ILE A 500 -9.38 7.07 0.44
N GLN A 501 -9.97 6.14 1.17
CA GLN A 501 -10.98 6.44 2.18
C GLN A 501 -10.30 6.84 3.48
N LEU A 502 -10.65 8.02 4.02
CA LEU A 502 -10.18 8.54 5.31
C LEU A 502 -11.40 9.07 6.10
N GLY A 503 -11.97 8.25 6.96
CA GLY A 503 -13.25 8.56 7.59
C GLY A 503 -14.35 8.73 6.53
N SER A 504 -14.99 9.89 6.47
CA SER A 504 -15.98 10.23 5.42
C SER A 504 -15.37 10.81 4.15
N MET A 505 -14.08 11.17 4.16
CA MET A 505 -13.38 11.75 3.00
C MET A 505 -12.94 10.65 2.02
N LEU A 506 -13.22 10.87 0.73
CA LEU A 506 -12.62 10.09 -0.35
C LEU A 506 -11.57 10.96 -1.05
N ARG A 507 -10.30 10.72 -0.74
CA ARG A 507 -9.16 11.45 -1.31
C ARG A 507 -8.72 10.79 -2.62
N SER A 508 -8.18 11.59 -3.54
CA SER A 508 -7.60 11.13 -4.81
C SER A 508 -6.14 11.52 -4.90
N GLU A 509 -5.27 10.54 -5.07
CA GLU A 509 -3.88 10.77 -5.47
C GLU A 509 -3.75 10.52 -6.96
N THR A 510 -3.07 11.42 -7.66
CA THR A 510 -2.92 11.36 -9.12
C THR A 510 -1.47 11.37 -9.54
N ALA A 511 -1.16 10.68 -10.64
CA ALA A 511 0.20 10.61 -11.16
C ALA A 511 0.22 10.45 -12.68
N LYS A 512 1.43 10.53 -13.25
CA LYS A 512 1.77 10.10 -14.61
C LYS A 512 3.05 9.29 -14.55
N ALA A 513 3.20 8.34 -15.46
CA ALA A 513 4.41 7.54 -15.58
C ALA A 513 4.70 7.25 -17.06
N ASP A 514 5.96 7.03 -17.36
CA ASP A 514 6.41 6.58 -18.66
C ASP A 514 7.06 5.21 -18.55
N GLY A 515 7.01 4.45 -19.64
CA GLY A 515 7.60 3.14 -19.73
C GLY A 515 8.07 2.81 -21.12
N ASN A 516 8.62 1.64 -21.27
CA ASN A 516 8.98 1.07 -22.56
C ASN A 516 8.94 -0.45 -22.50
N HIS A 517 8.85 -1.06 -23.66
CA HIS A 517 8.97 -2.51 -23.78
C HIS A 517 9.86 -2.90 -24.96
N VAL A 518 10.43 -4.09 -24.87
CA VAL A 518 11.19 -4.75 -25.91
C VAL A 518 10.98 -6.24 -25.82
N GLY A 519 10.84 -6.87 -26.98
CA GLY A 519 10.61 -8.30 -27.01
C GLY A 519 10.77 -8.92 -28.38
N GLY A 520 10.25 -10.13 -28.48
CA GLY A 520 10.22 -10.87 -29.72
C GLY A 520 9.73 -12.28 -29.50
N GLY A 521 9.69 -13.03 -30.60
CA GLY A 521 9.27 -14.42 -30.55
C GLY A 521 9.66 -15.21 -31.78
N ILE A 522 9.53 -16.52 -31.64
CA ILE A 522 9.69 -17.49 -32.72
C ILE A 522 8.45 -18.37 -32.73
N ASN A 523 7.84 -18.55 -33.88
CA ASN A 523 6.74 -19.49 -34.07
C ASN A 523 7.08 -20.50 -35.17
N GLY A 524 6.46 -21.66 -35.12
CA GLY A 524 6.61 -22.66 -36.17
C GLY A 524 5.53 -23.74 -36.05
N GLY A 525 5.30 -24.41 -37.15
CA GLY A 525 4.30 -25.46 -37.20
C GLY A 525 4.35 -26.24 -38.52
N TYR A 526 3.40 -27.14 -38.63
CA TYR A 526 3.24 -27.96 -39.82
C TYR A 526 1.77 -28.11 -40.18
N TRP A 527 1.46 -27.88 -41.45
CA TRP A 527 0.12 -28.03 -42.00
C TRP A 527 -0.06 -29.35 -42.71
N PHE A 528 -1.16 -30.02 -42.42
CA PHE A 528 -1.64 -31.20 -43.13
C PHE A 528 -2.92 -30.83 -43.90
N ASP A 529 -2.91 -31.02 -45.17
CA ASP A 529 -4.11 -30.82 -46.05
C ASP A 529 -4.98 -32.09 -46.05
N VAL A 530 -6.25 -31.95 -45.65
CA VAL A 530 -7.25 -33.03 -45.60
C VAL A 530 -8.51 -32.58 -46.36
N GLY A 531 -8.47 -32.72 -47.66
CA GLY A 531 -9.56 -32.24 -48.55
C GLY A 531 -9.71 -30.74 -48.55
N THR A 532 -10.85 -30.24 -48.09
CA THR A 532 -11.12 -28.80 -47.93
C THR A 532 -10.68 -28.23 -46.58
N LEU A 533 -10.12 -29.08 -45.76
CA LEU A 533 -9.62 -28.73 -44.45
C LEU A 533 -8.09 -28.75 -44.41
N ARG A 534 -7.54 -27.93 -43.60
CA ARG A 534 -6.13 -27.80 -43.31
C ARG A 534 -5.97 -27.76 -41.78
N THR A 535 -5.08 -28.55 -41.26
CA THR A 535 -4.92 -28.67 -39.80
C THR A 535 -3.47 -28.95 -39.43
N GLY A 536 -3.08 -28.61 -38.21
CA GLY A 536 -1.74 -28.93 -37.75
C GLY A 536 -1.35 -28.36 -36.40
N PRO A 537 -0.30 -28.94 -35.82
CA PRO A 537 0.31 -28.43 -34.60
C PRO A 537 1.12 -27.17 -34.86
N PHE A 538 1.20 -26.33 -33.83
CA PHE A 538 2.12 -25.22 -33.79
C PHE A 538 2.74 -25.06 -32.39
N ALA A 539 3.90 -24.45 -32.37
CA ALA A 539 4.58 -24.00 -31.14
C ALA A 539 5.00 -22.54 -31.31
N ASN A 540 4.93 -21.81 -30.20
CA ASN A 540 5.36 -20.42 -30.14
C ASN A 540 6.18 -20.19 -28.87
N PHE A 541 7.23 -19.38 -28.98
CA PHE A 541 8.03 -18.92 -27.85
C PHE A 541 8.16 -17.41 -27.94
N GLU A 542 7.69 -16.71 -26.92
CA GLU A 542 7.70 -15.25 -26.82
C GLU A 542 8.47 -14.82 -25.57
N TRP A 543 9.26 -13.76 -25.70
CA TRP A 543 9.87 -13.07 -24.56
C TRP A 543 9.58 -11.59 -24.65
N GLN A 544 9.27 -11.00 -23.51
CA GLN A 544 8.98 -9.58 -23.37
C GLN A 544 9.60 -9.04 -22.10
N THR A 545 10.13 -7.82 -22.16
CA THR A 545 10.54 -7.03 -21.02
C THR A 545 9.80 -5.70 -21.06
N VAL A 546 8.96 -5.46 -20.08
CA VAL A 546 8.25 -4.18 -19.86
C VAL A 546 8.90 -3.45 -18.71
N LYS A 547 9.22 -2.17 -18.88
CA LYS A 547 9.73 -1.28 -17.84
C LYS A 547 8.79 -0.12 -17.63
N VAL A 548 8.50 0.20 -16.36
CA VAL A 548 7.82 1.42 -15.96
C VAL A 548 8.81 2.23 -15.12
N ASN A 549 9.04 3.47 -15.50
CA ASN A 549 9.93 4.37 -14.79
C ASN A 549 9.36 4.72 -13.41
N SER A 550 10.23 5.16 -12.49
CA SER A 550 9.80 5.72 -11.22
C SER A 550 8.92 6.95 -11.42
N TYR A 551 7.94 7.12 -10.55
CA TYR A 551 7.03 8.27 -10.59
C TYR A 551 6.57 8.66 -9.19
N ASN A 552 6.07 9.88 -9.06
CA ASN A 552 5.51 10.41 -7.83
C ASN A 552 4.04 10.78 -8.05
N GLU A 553 3.22 10.52 -7.04
CA GLU A 553 1.88 11.10 -6.93
C GLU A 553 2.00 12.61 -6.74
N SER A 554 1.04 13.35 -7.30
CA SER A 554 1.00 14.80 -7.23
C SER A 554 0.50 15.22 -5.85
N GLY A 555 1.07 16.29 -5.31
CA GLY A 555 0.64 16.82 -4.03
C GLY A 555 1.69 16.68 -2.94
N SER A 556 1.38 17.31 -1.81
CA SER A 556 2.23 17.35 -0.61
C SER A 556 1.46 16.95 0.64
N ASP A 557 0.29 16.32 0.46
CA ASP A 557 -0.49 15.82 1.58
C ASP A 557 0.07 14.52 2.14
N SER A 558 -0.47 14.09 3.28
CA SER A 558 0.02 12.95 4.03
C SER A 558 -0.03 11.63 3.26
N THR A 559 -0.90 11.50 2.24
CA THR A 559 -1.14 10.25 1.50
C THR A 559 -0.37 10.12 0.19
N ALA A 560 0.23 11.20 -0.30
CA ALA A 560 0.96 11.21 -1.56
C ALA A 560 2.25 10.38 -1.48
N MET A 561 2.45 9.49 -2.45
CA MET A 561 3.53 8.51 -2.47
C MET A 561 4.40 8.62 -3.71
N TRP A 562 5.60 8.08 -3.59
CA TRP A 562 6.48 7.81 -4.72
C TRP A 562 6.62 6.31 -4.93
N PHE A 563 6.87 5.91 -6.18
CA PHE A 563 7.05 4.52 -6.59
C PHE A 563 8.34 4.37 -7.38
N GLY A 564 9.11 3.34 -7.05
CA GLY A 564 10.33 2.98 -7.75
C GLY A 564 10.05 2.42 -9.15
N SER A 565 11.07 2.39 -9.99
CA SER A 565 10.98 1.76 -11.32
C SER A 565 10.65 0.27 -11.19
N GLN A 566 9.87 -0.23 -12.15
CA GLN A 566 9.44 -1.62 -12.20
C GLN A 566 9.92 -2.28 -13.50
N GLN A 567 10.18 -3.58 -13.46
CA GLN A 567 10.43 -4.41 -14.62
C GLN A 567 9.58 -5.68 -14.54
N ARG A 568 8.88 -5.99 -15.62
CA ARG A 568 8.12 -7.22 -15.83
C ARG A 568 8.72 -7.98 -17.01
N ASP A 569 9.37 -9.07 -16.74
CA ASP A 569 9.82 -10.02 -17.74
C ASP A 569 8.75 -11.10 -17.93
N SER A 570 8.40 -11.41 -19.17
CA SER A 570 7.49 -12.49 -19.57
C SER A 570 8.20 -13.41 -20.55
N GLN A 571 8.02 -14.73 -20.39
CA GLN A 571 8.65 -15.73 -21.24
C GLN A 571 7.67 -16.88 -21.46
N ILE A 572 6.87 -16.75 -22.54
CA ILE A 572 5.73 -17.62 -22.81
C ILE A 572 6.10 -18.69 -23.82
N SER A 573 5.94 -19.94 -23.43
CA SER A 573 5.96 -21.11 -24.33
C SER A 573 4.51 -21.52 -24.62
N THR A 574 4.14 -21.62 -25.89
CA THR A 574 2.81 -22.02 -26.34
C THR A 574 2.90 -23.29 -27.16
N LEU A 575 1.99 -24.21 -26.91
CA LEU A 575 1.77 -25.39 -27.76
C LEU A 575 0.29 -25.48 -28.09
N GLY A 576 -0.02 -25.60 -29.39
CA GLY A 576 -1.40 -25.56 -29.84
C GLY A 576 -1.66 -26.38 -31.09
N TRP A 577 -2.92 -26.40 -31.43
CA TRP A 577 -3.43 -27.03 -32.65
C TRP A 577 -4.41 -26.11 -33.35
N ARG A 578 -4.27 -25.97 -34.69
CA ARG A 578 -5.11 -25.13 -35.52
C ARG A 578 -5.85 -25.96 -36.59
N LEU A 579 -7.08 -25.57 -36.85
CA LEU A 579 -7.93 -26.08 -37.93
C LEU A 579 -8.37 -24.90 -38.79
N GLU A 580 -8.31 -25.06 -40.10
CA GLU A 580 -8.75 -24.06 -41.10
C GLU A 580 -9.52 -24.76 -42.23
N GLY A 581 -10.62 -24.17 -42.66
CA GLY A 581 -11.40 -24.66 -43.79
C GLY A 581 -11.27 -23.74 -44.99
N HIS A 582 -11.46 -24.27 -46.20
CA HIS A 582 -11.45 -23.48 -47.45
C HIS A 582 -12.69 -23.79 -48.25
N TRP A 583 -13.59 -22.81 -48.37
CA TRP A 583 -14.84 -22.95 -49.11
C TRP A 583 -15.03 -21.81 -50.09
N GLN A 584 -15.33 -22.18 -51.35
CA GLN A 584 -15.66 -21.21 -52.39
C GLN A 584 -17.15 -20.83 -52.32
N ALA A 585 -17.45 -19.56 -52.03
CA ALA A 585 -18.80 -18.99 -52.02
C ALA A 585 -18.91 -17.93 -53.16
N GLY A 586 -19.37 -18.35 -54.32
CA GLY A 586 -19.35 -17.51 -55.50
C GLY A 586 -17.93 -17.13 -55.91
N ASN A 587 -17.62 -15.83 -55.96
CA ASN A 587 -16.28 -15.32 -56.24
C ASN A 587 -15.40 -15.12 -54.98
N THR A 588 -15.91 -15.41 -53.79
CA THR A 588 -15.23 -15.20 -52.52
C THR A 588 -14.77 -16.53 -51.95
N MET A 589 -13.50 -16.64 -51.60
CA MET A 589 -12.98 -17.76 -50.79
C MET A 589 -13.18 -17.43 -49.31
N LEU A 590 -13.88 -18.31 -48.61
CA LEU A 590 -14.10 -18.24 -47.14
C LEU A 590 -13.21 -19.25 -46.44
N SER A 591 -12.47 -18.78 -45.44
CA SER A 591 -11.57 -19.60 -44.63
C SER A 591 -11.89 -19.43 -43.11
N PRO A 592 -12.86 -20.16 -42.56
CA PRO A 592 -13.04 -20.21 -41.12
C PRO A 592 -11.89 -20.97 -40.48
N TYR A 593 -11.51 -20.53 -39.26
CA TYR A 593 -10.48 -21.18 -38.46
C TYR A 593 -10.87 -21.31 -37.01
N ALA A 594 -10.26 -22.28 -36.33
CA ALA A 594 -10.31 -22.46 -34.89
C ALA A 594 -8.93 -22.88 -34.40
N GLU A 595 -8.54 -22.38 -33.26
CA GLU A 595 -7.26 -22.67 -32.61
C GLU A 595 -7.46 -22.91 -31.11
N LEU A 596 -6.77 -23.90 -30.57
CA LEU A 596 -6.66 -24.13 -29.12
C LEU A 596 -5.19 -24.26 -28.76
N ALA A 597 -4.79 -23.59 -27.69
CA ALA A 597 -3.41 -23.63 -27.22
C ALA A 597 -3.31 -23.63 -25.70
N TYR A 598 -2.22 -24.22 -25.23
CA TYR A 598 -1.77 -24.18 -23.85
C TYR A 598 -0.54 -23.29 -23.76
N ASN A 599 -0.53 -22.41 -22.76
CA ASN A 599 0.51 -21.42 -22.56
C ASN A 599 1.14 -21.59 -21.18
N TYR A 600 2.47 -21.36 -21.11
CA TYR A 600 3.25 -21.37 -19.88
C TYR A 600 4.21 -20.19 -19.86
N ASP A 601 4.03 -19.26 -18.90
CA ASP A 601 4.96 -18.15 -18.65
C ASP A 601 5.93 -18.53 -17.53
N SER A 602 7.18 -18.80 -17.89
CA SER A 602 8.24 -19.19 -16.95
C SER A 602 8.70 -18.03 -16.04
N LYS A 603 8.32 -16.78 -16.36
CA LYS A 603 8.67 -15.55 -15.63
C LYS A 603 7.48 -14.91 -14.89
N ALA A 604 6.37 -15.62 -14.77
CA ALA A 604 5.22 -15.19 -13.97
C ALA A 604 5.49 -15.39 -12.47
N ASP A 605 6.50 -14.70 -11.94
CA ASP A 605 6.92 -14.76 -10.55
C ASP A 605 6.40 -13.50 -9.79
N PRO A 606 6.19 -13.62 -8.46
CA PRO A 606 5.84 -12.47 -7.63
C PRO A 606 6.87 -11.34 -7.76
N ARG A 607 6.40 -10.12 -8.01
CA ARG A 607 7.23 -8.90 -8.11
C ARG A 607 6.93 -7.95 -6.96
N ALA A 608 7.96 -7.51 -6.28
CA ALA A 608 7.85 -6.45 -5.31
C ALA A 608 7.96 -5.07 -5.98
N VAL A 609 7.15 -4.13 -5.53
CA VAL A 609 7.20 -2.72 -5.90
C VAL A 609 7.74 -1.93 -4.74
N THR A 610 8.77 -1.13 -4.99
CA THR A 610 9.33 -0.20 -4.00
C THR A 610 8.46 1.06 -3.94
N ALA A 611 8.13 1.50 -2.72
CA ALA A 611 7.34 2.69 -2.49
C ALA A 611 7.74 3.41 -1.20
N GLY A 612 7.29 4.65 -1.03
CA GLY A 612 7.41 5.45 0.18
C GLY A 612 6.52 6.69 0.11
N LEU A 613 6.37 7.40 1.23
CA LEU A 613 5.65 8.67 1.27
C LEU A 613 6.51 9.81 0.70
N ASN A 614 5.88 10.81 0.07
CA ASN A 614 6.56 12.02 -0.36
C ASN A 614 7.00 12.90 0.84
N GLY A 615 6.20 12.92 1.92
CA GLY A 615 6.38 13.79 3.08
C GLY A 615 7.28 13.23 4.19
N MET A 616 7.53 11.91 4.23
CA MET A 616 8.28 11.28 5.32
C MET A 616 9.29 10.28 4.76
N PRO A 617 10.58 10.32 5.19
CA PRO A 617 11.59 9.35 4.79
C PRO A 617 11.22 7.92 5.21
N GLY A 618 11.57 6.98 4.35
CA GLY A 618 11.35 5.55 4.49
C GLY A 618 11.03 4.94 3.13
N SER A 619 11.41 3.69 2.96
CA SER A 619 11.09 2.93 1.75
C SER A 619 10.81 1.47 2.11
N PHE A 620 9.87 0.88 1.39
CA PHE A 620 9.49 -0.51 1.58
C PHE A 620 9.19 -1.18 0.24
N GLU A 621 9.13 -2.49 0.26
CA GLU A 621 8.81 -3.30 -0.91
C GLU A 621 7.72 -4.30 -0.55
N LEU A 622 6.62 -4.27 -1.29
CA LEU A 622 5.56 -5.26 -1.15
C LEU A 622 5.24 -5.90 -2.50
N VAL A 623 4.91 -7.19 -2.43
CA VAL A 623 4.51 -7.95 -3.62
C VAL A 623 3.16 -7.43 -4.10
N GLY A 624 3.10 -7.05 -5.38
CA GLY A 624 1.88 -6.64 -6.05
C GLY A 624 1.16 -7.80 -6.75
N PHE A 625 0.60 -7.51 -7.91
CA PHE A 625 -0.05 -8.51 -8.75
C PHE A 625 0.92 -9.64 -9.14
N THR A 626 0.44 -10.87 -9.03
CA THR A 626 1.18 -12.06 -9.43
C THR A 626 0.34 -12.83 -10.45
N PRO A 627 0.77 -12.92 -11.72
CA PRO A 627 0.05 -13.65 -12.75
C PRO A 627 0.16 -15.17 -12.56
N ASP A 628 -0.86 -15.90 -13.01
CA ASP A 628 -0.78 -17.36 -13.12
C ASP A 628 0.26 -17.76 -14.19
N LYS A 629 0.96 -18.86 -13.95
CA LYS A 629 1.99 -19.37 -14.88
C LYS A 629 1.40 -20.07 -16.09
N THR A 630 0.17 -20.58 -16.01
CA THR A 630 -0.43 -21.42 -17.04
C THR A 630 -1.85 -21.02 -17.35
N TRP A 631 -2.20 -21.07 -18.64
CA TRP A 631 -3.57 -20.83 -19.09
C TRP A 631 -3.82 -21.45 -20.47
N GLY A 632 -5.08 -21.59 -20.84
CA GLY A 632 -5.52 -21.92 -22.17
C GLY A 632 -5.89 -20.68 -22.99
N THR A 633 -5.69 -20.71 -24.29
CA THR A 633 -6.27 -19.76 -25.25
C THR A 633 -7.09 -20.47 -26.30
N GLY A 634 -8.21 -19.86 -26.70
CA GLY A 634 -9.06 -20.31 -27.79
C GLY A 634 -9.30 -19.17 -28.76
N ASP A 635 -9.03 -19.37 -30.04
CA ASP A 635 -9.25 -18.42 -31.10
C ASP A 635 -10.19 -19.02 -32.15
N ILE A 636 -11.17 -18.24 -32.59
CA ILE A 636 -12.06 -18.60 -33.70
C ILE A 636 -12.21 -17.41 -34.63
N GLY A 637 -12.32 -17.65 -35.93
CA GLY A 637 -12.51 -16.56 -36.86
C GLY A 637 -12.87 -17.01 -38.29
N LEU A 638 -13.06 -16.02 -39.11
CA LEU A 638 -13.37 -16.15 -40.52
C LEU A 638 -12.53 -15.17 -41.35
N SER A 639 -11.80 -15.68 -42.31
CA SER A 639 -11.15 -14.88 -43.35
C SER A 639 -11.94 -14.99 -44.66
N ALA A 640 -12.04 -13.90 -45.37
CA ALA A 640 -12.72 -13.82 -46.69
C ALA A 640 -11.81 -13.16 -47.70
N GLN A 641 -11.47 -13.88 -48.79
CA GLN A 641 -10.73 -13.34 -49.90
C GLN A 641 -11.74 -12.97 -51.01
N PHE A 642 -12.00 -11.68 -51.20
CA PHE A 642 -13.02 -11.15 -52.12
C PHE A 642 -12.54 -11.16 -53.59
N ASN A 643 -11.24 -10.94 -53.75
CA ASN A 643 -10.56 -11.01 -55.05
C ASN A 643 -9.05 -11.24 -54.80
N LYS A 644 -8.25 -11.27 -55.88
CA LYS A 644 -6.79 -11.51 -55.80
C LYS A 644 -6.05 -10.47 -54.95
N ALA A 645 -6.55 -9.23 -54.91
CA ALA A 645 -5.90 -8.13 -54.23
C ALA A 645 -6.46 -7.87 -52.80
N PHE A 646 -7.74 -8.14 -52.55
CA PHE A 646 -8.40 -7.71 -51.31
C PHE A 646 -8.97 -8.87 -50.50
N SER A 647 -8.61 -8.90 -49.23
CA SER A 647 -9.16 -9.81 -48.22
C SER A 647 -9.43 -9.11 -46.89
N GLY A 648 -10.33 -9.68 -46.12
CA GLY A 648 -10.64 -9.22 -44.76
C GLY A 648 -10.85 -10.39 -43.82
N TRP A 649 -10.78 -10.15 -42.51
CA TRP A 649 -11.02 -11.16 -41.48
C TRP A 649 -11.70 -10.57 -40.27
N VAL A 650 -12.39 -11.44 -39.56
CA VAL A 650 -12.92 -11.21 -38.20
C VAL A 650 -12.55 -12.40 -37.31
N GLY A 651 -12.15 -12.14 -36.07
CA GLY A 651 -11.78 -13.17 -35.15
C GLY A 651 -12.18 -12.81 -33.71
N TYR A 652 -12.31 -13.85 -32.90
CA TYR A 652 -12.49 -13.76 -31.46
C TYR A 652 -11.40 -14.59 -30.77
N SER A 653 -10.81 -14.04 -29.72
CA SER A 653 -9.80 -14.67 -28.88
C SER A 653 -10.23 -14.63 -27.41
N GLY A 654 -10.07 -15.74 -26.69
CA GLY A 654 -10.38 -15.82 -25.27
C GLY A 654 -9.33 -16.58 -24.48
N ARG A 655 -9.07 -16.12 -23.25
CA ARG A 655 -8.20 -16.76 -22.25
C ARG A 655 -9.03 -17.48 -21.22
N PHE A 656 -8.67 -18.74 -20.89
CA PHE A 656 -9.39 -19.57 -19.92
C PHE A 656 -8.43 -20.38 -19.06
N GLY A 657 -8.93 -20.86 -17.89
CA GLY A 657 -8.11 -21.61 -16.94
C GLY A 657 -7.03 -20.77 -16.24
N ASP A 658 -7.23 -19.46 -16.16
CA ASP A 658 -6.41 -18.49 -15.44
C ASP A 658 -7.23 -17.91 -14.30
N ASN A 659 -6.69 -17.95 -13.07
CA ASN A 659 -7.35 -17.41 -11.87
C ASN A 659 -6.89 -15.99 -11.54
N SER A 660 -5.83 -15.52 -12.18
CA SER A 660 -5.27 -14.19 -11.93
C SER A 660 -5.86 -13.13 -12.86
N GLN A 661 -6.19 -13.51 -14.10
CA GLN A 661 -6.72 -12.58 -15.10
C GLN A 661 -7.61 -13.26 -16.13
N LYS A 662 -8.45 -12.44 -16.76
CA LYS A 662 -9.29 -12.83 -17.91
C LYS A 662 -9.04 -11.85 -19.04
N TYR A 663 -9.07 -12.38 -20.27
CA TYR A 663 -8.93 -11.57 -21.46
C TYR A 663 -9.80 -12.15 -22.57
N ASN A 664 -10.59 -11.28 -23.20
CA ASN A 664 -11.38 -11.61 -24.38
C ASN A 664 -11.21 -10.49 -25.40
N SER A 665 -11.05 -10.81 -26.66
CA SER A 665 -10.98 -9.78 -27.71
C SER A 665 -11.68 -10.17 -28.98
N VAL A 666 -12.11 -9.14 -29.73
CA VAL A 666 -12.60 -9.26 -31.08
C VAL A 666 -11.68 -8.46 -31.98
N ASN A 667 -11.21 -9.05 -33.06
CA ASN A 667 -10.38 -8.38 -34.05
C ASN A 667 -11.04 -8.35 -35.43
N LEU A 668 -10.79 -7.26 -36.13
CA LEU A 668 -11.24 -7.05 -37.52
C LEU A 668 -10.07 -6.50 -38.33
N GLY A 669 -9.79 -7.09 -39.48
CA GLY A 669 -8.70 -6.62 -40.28
C GLY A 669 -8.95 -6.73 -41.79
N MET A 670 -8.10 -6.06 -42.51
CA MET A 670 -8.10 -6.07 -43.98
C MET A 670 -6.68 -6.13 -44.52
N LYS A 671 -6.55 -6.67 -45.72
CA LYS A 671 -5.28 -6.77 -46.43
C LYS A 671 -5.49 -6.44 -47.91
N TYR A 672 -4.54 -5.72 -48.47
CA TYR A 672 -4.48 -5.40 -49.91
C TYR A 672 -3.12 -5.80 -50.46
N ALA A 673 -3.14 -6.58 -51.56
CA ALA A 673 -1.96 -7.04 -52.29
C ALA A 673 -1.84 -6.29 -53.63
N PHE A 674 -0.64 -5.90 -53.98
CA PHE A 674 -0.34 -5.15 -55.19
C PHE A 674 0.13 -6.08 -56.32
#